data_f623997d985bffc4c213378cc6ccaf89
#
_entry.id   f623997d985bffc4c213378cc6ccaf89
#
_cell.length_a   1.000
_cell.length_b   1.000
_cell.length_c   1.000
_cell.angle_alpha   90.00
_cell.angle_beta   90.00
_cell.angle_gamma   90.00
#
_symmetry.space_group_name_H-M   'P 1'
#
loop_
_entity.id
_entity.type
_entity.pdbx_description
1 polymer ?
#
loop_
_entity_poly.entity_id
_entity_poly.type
_entity_poly.pdbx_seq_one_letter_code
_entity_poly.pdbx_strand_id
1 'polypeptide(L)'
;MASTLLSPGVVIQEREASLGNIETVEVNVGAIAGAFTKGPVNKPVRINSESELLSTFGEPSDSNYETWFAASSFLSYGGVLDVVRASGASLKTANKGGVSVTINSVEDYEGNYYDGTQAWDYASRSVGTVGNSIKVVAIDAGASQQLTLNNSLAGGAIPGSLLENTVGTKSAYIHAIDGVKVDIIWVTGGGWTTTDIVDDGSSPDIPIVGVQDWYDAQTITPSLNWNQVAPRPGTSPYVADRGGSTDEMHIVVVDVDGGVTGTPNTVLEKFLYLSKASDGKSAEGSNVYYPEVLLTSSQYIYWGSHDNEDIWDVSGNALANSSNFGGNSTTAFDVLGEKEYVLTGGADDFDLTQAEIISGYDYFADPETVQIDYLIMGGGGGNETESQAKANKLISIAGNRKDCVAFISPDKTNVIGVADSATQTSNIVSFFENFASTSYAVFDSGWKYLYDRFADKYRWVPCNGDVAGLCSSTTANGDPWFSPAGLNRGGIRNAIKLAYSPKKSERDTLYQKRVNPITSLPGQGIVLFGDKTALASPSAFDRINVRRLFLVVEKTIGNAAKGVLFELNDEFTRNNFNNIIEPYLRDIQARRGITDFLVVCDSSNNTREVIDRNEFVAEIYIKPSRSINFITLTFVATRTGVSFEEVIPRRT
;
A
#
# COMPACT_ATOMS: atom_id res chain seq x y z
N MET A 1 44.55 -27.45 -13.32
CA MET A 1 45.90 -27.93 -13.72
C MET A 1 46.69 -26.70 -14.15
N ALA A 2 47.72 -26.37 -13.40
CA ALA A 2 48.63 -25.26 -13.75
C ALA A 2 49.43 -25.64 -14.99
N SER A 3 49.29 -24.88 -16.09
CA SER A 3 50.15 -25.01 -17.23
C SER A 3 51.55 -24.47 -16.91
N THR A 4 52.53 -25.38 -16.72
CA THR A 4 53.93 -25.01 -16.62
C THR A 4 54.45 -24.62 -18.00
N LEU A 5 54.84 -23.35 -18.17
CA LEU A 5 55.58 -22.88 -19.33
C LEU A 5 56.99 -23.52 -19.36
N LEU A 6 57.27 -24.23 -20.42
CA LEU A 6 58.62 -24.85 -20.68
C LEU A 6 59.57 -23.92 -21.47
N SER A 7 59.11 -22.73 -21.87
CA SER A 7 59.91 -21.69 -22.53
C SER A 7 59.51 -20.29 -22.01
N PRO A 8 60.40 -19.27 -22.18
CA PRO A 8 60.04 -17.90 -21.77
C PRO A 8 58.74 -17.42 -22.49
N GLY A 9 57.73 -17.07 -21.72
CA GLY A 9 56.43 -16.58 -22.21
C GLY A 9 55.63 -15.93 -21.08
N VAL A 10 54.61 -15.15 -21.44
CA VAL A 10 53.71 -14.50 -20.49
C VAL A 10 52.48 -15.39 -20.30
N VAL A 11 52.18 -15.82 -19.09
CA VAL A 11 50.93 -16.46 -18.71
C VAL A 11 49.96 -15.39 -18.22
N ILE A 12 48.90 -15.14 -18.95
CA ILE A 12 47.79 -14.32 -18.49
C ILE A 12 46.88 -15.27 -17.73
N GLN A 13 46.78 -15.13 -16.41
CA GLN A 13 45.76 -15.74 -15.61
C GLN A 13 44.64 -14.69 -15.39
N GLU A 14 43.54 -14.87 -16.02
CA GLU A 14 42.30 -14.20 -15.59
C GLU A 14 41.85 -14.86 -14.30
N ARG A 15 42.00 -14.16 -13.19
CA ARG A 15 41.25 -14.42 -11.95
C ARG A 15 40.03 -13.55 -11.99
N GLU A 16 38.89 -14.17 -12.10
CA GLU A 16 37.61 -13.54 -11.77
C GLU A 16 37.61 -13.27 -10.28
N ALA A 17 38.08 -12.09 -9.88
CA ALA A 17 37.85 -11.53 -8.57
C ALA A 17 36.50 -10.79 -8.62
N SER A 18 35.43 -11.52 -8.85
CA SER A 18 34.07 -11.05 -8.63
C SER A 18 33.76 -11.04 -7.14
N LEU A 19 34.52 -10.28 -6.37
CA LEU A 19 34.08 -9.72 -5.10
C LEU A 19 33.15 -8.56 -5.49
N GLY A 20 31.87 -8.71 -5.16
CA GLY A 20 30.76 -7.95 -5.64
C GLY A 20 31.00 -6.45 -5.78
N ASN A 21 30.58 -5.90 -6.87
CA ASN A 21 30.27 -4.48 -6.94
C ASN A 21 29.45 -4.14 -5.71
N ILE A 22 29.82 -3.07 -5.01
CA ILE A 22 28.96 -2.51 -3.98
C ILE A 22 27.65 -2.14 -4.70
N GLU A 23 26.59 -2.92 -4.47
CA GLU A 23 25.27 -2.56 -4.95
C GLU A 23 24.90 -1.21 -4.34
N THR A 24 24.65 -0.23 -5.18
CA THR A 24 24.18 1.08 -4.73
C THR A 24 22.81 0.86 -4.11
N VAL A 25 22.73 1.07 -2.80
CA VAL A 25 21.49 0.96 -2.05
C VAL A 25 20.52 2.02 -2.56
N GLU A 26 19.25 1.64 -2.77
CA GLU A 26 18.17 2.57 -3.06
C GLU A 26 18.05 3.59 -1.90
N VAL A 27 18.18 4.88 -2.19
CA VAL A 27 18.32 5.94 -1.16
C VAL A 27 17.20 6.99 -1.23
N ASN A 28 16.02 6.63 -1.69
CA ASN A 28 14.90 7.55 -1.89
C ASN A 28 13.57 7.03 -1.38
N VAL A 29 13.59 6.15 -0.38
CA VAL A 29 12.39 5.53 0.16
C VAL A 29 11.87 6.35 1.35
N GLY A 30 10.69 6.93 1.19
CA GLY A 30 9.94 7.55 2.28
C GLY A 30 9.03 6.56 2.99
N ALA A 31 8.60 6.88 4.20
CA ALA A 31 7.63 6.09 4.97
C ALA A 31 6.61 7.01 5.63
N ILE A 32 5.33 6.64 5.55
CA ILE A 32 4.23 7.38 6.16
C ILE A 32 3.15 6.40 6.66
N ALA A 33 2.54 6.70 7.82
CA ALA A 33 1.39 5.96 8.33
C ALA A 33 0.22 6.91 8.63
N GLY A 34 -1.01 6.42 8.42
CA GLY A 34 -2.22 7.19 8.69
C GLY A 34 -3.49 6.47 8.26
N ALA A 35 -4.62 7.16 8.36
CA ALA A 35 -5.91 6.67 7.90
C ALA A 35 -6.03 6.85 6.38
N PHE A 36 -6.44 5.80 5.68
CA PHE A 36 -6.74 5.81 4.25
C PHE A 36 -8.07 5.12 3.99
N THR A 37 -8.72 5.41 2.85
CA THR A 37 -10.08 4.93 2.56
C THR A 37 -10.13 3.47 2.15
N LYS A 38 -9.07 2.94 1.56
CA LYS A 38 -8.97 1.52 1.16
C LYS A 38 -7.54 1.00 1.27
N GLY A 39 -7.31 -0.24 0.88
CA GLY A 39 -6.01 -0.88 0.86
C GLY A 39 -5.70 -1.70 2.11
N PRO A 40 -4.59 -2.46 2.07
CA PRO A 40 -4.17 -3.32 3.17
C PRO A 40 -3.93 -2.53 4.46
N VAL A 41 -4.31 -3.11 5.58
CA VAL A 41 -4.18 -2.50 6.91
C VAL A 41 -2.96 -3.08 7.61
N ASN A 42 -2.26 -2.24 8.37
CA ASN A 42 -1.12 -2.64 9.19
C ASN A 42 0.01 -3.37 8.43
N LYS A 43 0.16 -3.04 7.15
CA LYS A 43 1.20 -3.61 6.28
C LYS A 43 1.83 -2.50 5.44
N PRO A 44 3.18 -2.38 5.40
CA PRO A 44 3.86 -1.47 4.50
C PRO A 44 3.62 -1.87 3.04
N VAL A 45 3.15 -0.94 2.23
CA VAL A 45 2.95 -1.12 0.79
C VAL A 45 3.75 -0.07 0.05
N ARG A 46 4.59 -0.51 -0.89
CA ARG A 46 5.44 0.38 -1.68
C ARG A 46 4.65 1.01 -2.83
N ILE A 47 4.74 2.32 -2.93
CA ILE A 47 4.04 3.18 -3.89
C ILE A 47 5.06 4.04 -4.63
N ASN A 48 4.98 4.03 -5.95
CA ASN A 48 5.94 4.73 -6.82
C ASN A 48 5.37 6.01 -7.47
N SER A 49 4.06 6.19 -7.41
CA SER A 49 3.38 7.32 -8.05
C SER A 49 2.10 7.72 -7.33
N GLU A 50 1.63 8.96 -7.56
CA GLU A 50 0.33 9.41 -7.05
C GLU A 50 -0.84 8.58 -7.62
N SER A 51 -0.74 8.13 -8.87
CA SER A 51 -1.76 7.26 -9.46
C SER A 51 -1.85 5.91 -8.73
N GLU A 52 -0.72 5.35 -8.32
CA GLU A 52 -0.65 4.12 -7.54
C GLU A 52 -1.15 4.34 -6.11
N LEU A 53 -0.83 5.49 -5.48
CA LEU A 53 -1.39 5.89 -4.19
C LEU A 53 -2.92 5.95 -4.25
N LEU A 54 -3.46 6.57 -5.30
CA LEU A 54 -4.89 6.69 -5.54
C LEU A 54 -5.55 5.31 -5.75
N SER A 55 -4.97 4.48 -6.60
CA SER A 55 -5.53 3.15 -6.90
C SER A 55 -5.49 2.21 -5.70
N THR A 56 -4.44 2.27 -4.88
CA THR A 56 -4.22 1.37 -3.73
C THR A 56 -4.93 1.87 -2.47
N PHE A 57 -4.82 3.17 -2.15
CA PHE A 57 -5.27 3.73 -0.87
C PHE A 57 -6.48 4.67 -0.99
N GLY A 58 -6.97 4.89 -2.20
CA GLY A 58 -8.16 5.69 -2.48
C GLY A 58 -7.91 7.20 -2.52
N GLU A 59 -8.99 7.93 -2.70
CA GLU A 59 -8.99 9.39 -2.76
C GLU A 59 -8.84 10.03 -1.36
N PRO A 60 -8.29 11.26 -1.28
CA PRO A 60 -8.30 12.00 -0.02
C PRO A 60 -9.71 12.38 0.40
N SER A 61 -9.98 12.28 1.69
CA SER A 61 -11.24 12.71 2.33
C SER A 61 -11.02 13.93 3.20
N ASP A 62 -12.09 14.50 3.75
CA ASP A 62 -12.01 15.63 4.69
C ASP A 62 -11.26 15.27 5.99
N SER A 63 -11.16 13.99 6.32
CA SER A 63 -10.52 13.50 7.54
C SER A 63 -9.05 13.12 7.37
N ASN A 64 -8.60 12.74 6.16
CA ASN A 64 -7.24 12.21 5.94
C ASN A 64 -6.37 13.04 4.98
N TYR A 65 -6.91 14.11 4.40
CA TYR A 65 -6.24 14.88 3.32
C TYR A 65 -4.85 15.39 3.70
N GLU A 66 -4.60 15.74 4.95
CA GLU A 66 -3.31 16.26 5.39
C GLU A 66 -2.20 15.22 5.19
N THR A 67 -2.45 13.98 5.60
CA THR A 67 -1.52 12.86 5.42
C THR A 67 -1.44 12.41 3.96
N TRP A 68 -2.60 12.33 3.28
CA TRP A 68 -2.67 11.95 1.88
C TRP A 68 -1.89 12.89 0.96
N PHE A 69 -2.10 14.22 1.11
CA PHE A 69 -1.36 15.21 0.31
C PHE A 69 0.09 15.37 0.73
N ALA A 70 0.49 15.05 1.96
CA ALA A 70 1.90 14.96 2.34
C ALA A 70 2.59 13.80 1.59
N ALA A 71 1.92 12.64 1.51
CA ALA A 71 2.37 11.49 0.72
C ALA A 71 2.47 11.83 -0.79
N SER A 72 1.41 12.37 -1.38
CA SER A 72 1.38 12.81 -2.78
C SER A 72 2.45 13.88 -3.08
N SER A 73 2.66 14.84 -2.16
CA SER A 73 3.72 15.84 -2.30
C SER A 73 5.09 15.18 -2.38
N PHE A 74 5.40 14.23 -1.49
CA PHE A 74 6.67 13.49 -1.52
C PHE A 74 6.88 12.76 -2.86
N LEU A 75 5.88 12.02 -3.31
CA LEU A 75 5.92 11.30 -4.60
C LEU A 75 6.15 12.23 -5.79
N SER A 76 5.62 13.46 -5.74
CA SER A 76 5.79 14.44 -6.81
C SER A 76 7.25 14.84 -7.07
N TYR A 77 8.15 14.61 -6.11
CA TYR A 77 9.59 14.86 -6.23
C TYR A 77 10.39 13.66 -6.77
N GLY A 78 9.72 12.54 -7.09
CA GLY A 78 10.34 11.34 -7.63
C GLY A 78 10.87 10.37 -6.57
N GLY A 79 10.40 10.47 -5.33
CA GLY A 79 10.65 9.48 -4.27
C GLY A 79 9.74 8.28 -4.41
N VAL A 80 10.12 7.18 -3.78
CA VAL A 80 9.32 5.97 -3.56
C VAL A 80 8.81 6.00 -2.12
N LEU A 81 7.57 5.60 -1.88
CA LEU A 81 6.94 5.75 -0.57
C LEU A 81 6.38 4.42 -0.06
N ASP A 82 6.78 4.00 1.12
CA ASP A 82 6.14 2.91 1.83
C ASP A 82 5.01 3.50 2.71
N VAL A 83 3.78 3.07 2.43
CA VAL A 83 2.57 3.56 3.10
C VAL A 83 1.99 2.48 3.99
N VAL A 84 1.64 2.82 5.23
CA VAL A 84 0.90 1.96 6.15
C VAL A 84 -0.47 2.59 6.43
N ARG A 85 -1.54 1.86 6.09
CA ARG A 85 -2.88 2.18 6.58
C ARG A 85 -3.00 1.69 8.01
N ALA A 86 -3.10 2.62 8.95
CA ALA A 86 -3.27 2.30 10.37
C ALA A 86 -4.69 1.76 10.64
N SER A 87 -4.81 0.78 11.53
CA SER A 87 -6.08 0.21 11.96
C SER A 87 -6.65 0.99 13.13
N GLY A 88 -7.92 1.36 13.05
CA GLY A 88 -8.70 1.87 14.17
C GLY A 88 -9.73 0.85 14.64
N ALA A 89 -10.25 1.04 15.86
CA ALA A 89 -11.21 0.12 16.48
C ALA A 89 -12.56 0.05 15.75
N SER A 90 -12.94 1.13 15.05
CA SER A 90 -14.21 1.21 14.29
C SER A 90 -14.08 0.70 12.85
N LEU A 91 -12.89 0.39 12.38
CA LEU A 91 -12.66 -0.12 11.03
C LEU A 91 -13.24 -1.54 10.88
N LYS A 92 -14.09 -1.76 9.86
CA LYS A 92 -14.77 -3.04 9.62
C LYS A 92 -14.68 -3.46 8.16
N THR A 93 -14.59 -4.76 7.96
CA THR A 93 -14.64 -5.40 6.64
C THR A 93 -16.08 -5.68 6.24
N ALA A 94 -16.50 -5.26 5.06
CA ALA A 94 -17.81 -5.59 4.51
C ALA A 94 -17.89 -7.09 4.21
N ASN A 95 -18.99 -7.72 4.59
CA ASN A 95 -19.24 -9.14 4.33
C ASN A 95 -20.73 -9.43 4.10
N LYS A 96 -21.04 -10.62 3.61
CA LYS A 96 -22.43 -11.09 3.49
C LYS A 96 -23.01 -11.26 4.90
N GLY A 97 -24.08 -10.53 5.19
CA GLY A 97 -24.74 -10.56 6.51
C GLY A 97 -24.28 -9.48 7.48
N GLY A 98 -23.27 -8.65 7.14
CA GLY A 98 -22.84 -7.50 7.95
C GLY A 98 -22.26 -7.88 9.31
N VAL A 99 -21.62 -9.04 9.43
CA VAL A 99 -20.98 -9.48 10.67
C VAL A 99 -19.81 -8.54 11.00
N SER A 100 -19.69 -8.13 12.27
CA SER A 100 -18.62 -7.25 12.71
C SER A 100 -17.27 -8.00 12.75
N VAL A 101 -16.49 -7.85 11.67
CA VAL A 101 -15.16 -8.44 11.51
C VAL A 101 -14.21 -7.42 10.88
N THR A 102 -12.91 -7.54 11.16
CA THR A 102 -11.87 -6.75 10.52
C THR A 102 -10.79 -7.72 10.03
N ILE A 103 -10.63 -7.84 8.72
CA ILE A 103 -9.62 -8.68 8.08
C ILE A 103 -8.52 -7.76 7.56
N ASN A 104 -7.38 -7.71 8.22
CA ASN A 104 -6.36 -6.69 7.99
C ASN A 104 -5.51 -6.95 6.74
N SER A 105 -5.25 -8.23 6.43
CA SER A 105 -4.37 -8.64 5.33
C SER A 105 -4.71 -10.06 4.86
N VAL A 106 -4.05 -10.51 3.78
CA VAL A 106 -4.18 -11.89 3.29
C VAL A 106 -3.66 -12.88 4.33
N GLU A 107 -2.55 -12.56 5.01
CA GLU A 107 -1.96 -13.39 6.05
C GLU A 107 -2.89 -13.53 7.27
N ASP A 108 -3.59 -12.45 7.64
CA ASP A 108 -4.60 -12.45 8.68
C ASP A 108 -5.80 -13.32 8.29
N TYR A 109 -6.24 -13.21 7.02
CA TYR A 109 -7.31 -14.05 6.48
C TYR A 109 -6.94 -15.54 6.47
N GLU A 110 -5.76 -15.91 5.96
CA GLU A 110 -5.30 -17.29 5.91
C GLU A 110 -5.14 -17.90 7.31
N GLY A 111 -4.68 -17.11 8.29
CA GLY A 111 -4.44 -17.58 9.65
C GLY A 111 -5.69 -17.71 10.50
N ASN A 112 -6.75 -16.92 10.24
CA ASN A 112 -7.87 -16.77 11.17
C ASN A 112 -9.26 -17.00 10.55
N TYR A 113 -9.40 -16.99 9.22
CA TYR A 113 -10.72 -16.96 8.56
C TYR A 113 -10.87 -17.98 7.42
N TYR A 114 -9.78 -18.54 6.90
CA TYR A 114 -9.79 -19.51 5.79
C TYR A 114 -10.00 -20.95 6.30
N ASP A 115 -11.08 -21.18 7.06
CA ASP A 115 -11.43 -22.49 7.64
C ASP A 115 -12.79 -23.02 7.18
N GLY A 116 -13.55 -22.22 6.42
CA GLY A 116 -14.88 -22.57 5.93
C GLY A 116 -15.98 -22.56 7.00
N THR A 117 -15.73 -21.96 8.17
CA THR A 117 -16.66 -21.95 9.30
C THR A 117 -17.22 -20.57 9.62
N GLN A 118 -16.94 -19.59 8.77
CA GLN A 118 -17.35 -18.22 9.01
C GLN A 118 -18.87 -18.04 8.93
N ALA A 119 -19.41 -17.07 9.66
CA ALA A 119 -20.84 -16.73 9.63
C ALA A 119 -21.19 -15.84 8.40
N TRP A 120 -20.40 -15.88 7.36
CA TRP A 120 -20.55 -15.16 6.09
C TRP A 120 -19.90 -15.96 4.96
N ASP A 121 -20.47 -15.90 3.76
CA ASP A 121 -19.98 -16.64 2.59
C ASP A 121 -18.83 -15.91 1.92
N TYR A 122 -18.97 -14.61 1.77
CA TYR A 122 -17.97 -13.72 1.13
C TYR A 122 -17.74 -12.46 1.95
N ALA A 123 -16.49 -11.97 1.94
CA ALA A 123 -16.09 -10.70 2.51
C ALA A 123 -15.21 -9.92 1.55
N SER A 124 -15.19 -8.58 1.68
CA SER A 124 -14.32 -7.72 0.90
C SER A 124 -12.85 -7.89 1.30
N ARG A 125 -11.92 -7.86 0.34
CA ARG A 125 -10.47 -7.75 0.62
C ARG A 125 -10.06 -6.37 1.10
N SER A 126 -10.83 -5.34 0.74
CA SER A 126 -10.60 -3.98 1.23
C SER A 126 -11.42 -3.71 2.48
N VAL A 127 -10.76 -3.39 3.58
CA VAL A 127 -11.42 -2.99 4.81
C VAL A 127 -12.00 -1.58 4.65
N GLY A 128 -13.20 -1.35 5.15
CA GLY A 128 -13.87 -0.05 5.10
C GLY A 128 -15.15 -0.04 4.25
N THR A 129 -15.71 1.15 4.06
CA THR A 129 -16.99 1.36 3.38
C THR A 129 -16.95 1.00 1.89
N VAL A 130 -15.79 1.01 1.25
CA VAL A 130 -15.62 0.62 -0.16
C VAL A 130 -16.11 -0.81 -0.43
N GLY A 131 -15.96 -1.70 0.56
CA GLY A 131 -16.45 -3.08 0.45
C GLY A 131 -17.96 -3.20 0.34
N ASN A 132 -18.74 -2.21 0.80
CA ASN A 132 -20.20 -2.23 0.72
C ASN A 132 -20.72 -2.07 -0.72
N SER A 133 -19.88 -1.60 -1.64
CA SER A 133 -20.22 -1.50 -3.08
C SER A 133 -20.08 -2.81 -3.82
N ILE A 134 -19.57 -3.86 -3.18
CA ILE A 134 -19.29 -5.15 -3.82
C ILE A 134 -20.46 -6.09 -3.68
N LYS A 135 -20.86 -6.67 -4.81
CA LYS A 135 -21.79 -7.79 -4.91
C LYS A 135 -21.07 -8.97 -5.56
N VAL A 136 -21.21 -10.14 -4.98
CA VAL A 136 -20.81 -11.41 -5.59
C VAL A 136 -22.05 -12.07 -6.17
N VAL A 137 -21.99 -12.49 -7.43
CA VAL A 137 -23.07 -13.26 -8.08
C VAL A 137 -22.51 -14.60 -8.45
N ALA A 138 -23.10 -15.66 -7.94
CA ALA A 138 -22.71 -17.04 -8.23
C ALA A 138 -23.85 -17.77 -8.91
N ILE A 139 -23.51 -18.65 -9.86
CA ILE A 139 -24.46 -19.49 -10.56
C ILE A 139 -23.86 -20.87 -10.86
N ASP A 140 -24.69 -21.88 -10.81
CA ASP A 140 -24.33 -23.24 -11.25
C ASP A 140 -25.31 -23.78 -12.31
N ALA A 141 -25.45 -25.10 -12.39
CA ALA A 141 -26.37 -25.73 -13.34
C ALA A 141 -27.84 -25.30 -13.12
N GLY A 142 -28.21 -25.03 -11.88
CA GLY A 142 -29.50 -24.46 -11.48
C GLY A 142 -30.74 -25.25 -11.97
N ALA A 143 -31.82 -24.52 -12.21
CA ALA A 143 -33.07 -25.08 -12.71
C ALA A 143 -33.00 -25.41 -14.21
N SER A 144 -33.95 -26.21 -14.68
CA SER A 144 -34.02 -26.62 -16.09
C SER A 144 -34.65 -25.58 -16.98
N GLN A 145 -35.82 -25.05 -16.55
CA GLN A 145 -36.59 -24.06 -17.30
C GLN A 145 -37.21 -23.01 -16.36
N GLN A 146 -37.46 -21.84 -16.90
CA GLN A 146 -38.36 -20.83 -16.32
C GLN A 146 -39.66 -20.83 -17.08
N LEU A 147 -40.77 -21.05 -16.35
CA LEU A 147 -42.12 -20.95 -16.86
C LEU A 147 -42.69 -19.57 -16.53
N THR A 148 -43.39 -18.95 -17.46
CA THR A 148 -44.26 -17.81 -17.18
C THR A 148 -45.69 -18.28 -17.21
N LEU A 149 -46.40 -18.17 -16.11
CA LEU A 149 -47.76 -18.61 -15.93
C LEU A 149 -48.75 -17.45 -16.20
N ASN A 150 -49.97 -17.77 -16.55
CA ASN A 150 -51.03 -16.76 -16.72
C ASN A 150 -51.47 -16.16 -15.37
N ASN A 151 -51.40 -16.92 -14.29
CA ASN A 151 -51.65 -16.51 -12.90
C ASN A 151 -50.59 -17.09 -11.97
N SER A 152 -50.42 -16.50 -10.80
CA SER A 152 -49.55 -17.06 -9.75
C SER A 152 -50.10 -18.41 -9.28
N LEU A 153 -49.19 -19.31 -8.87
CA LEU A 153 -49.52 -20.58 -8.24
C LEU A 153 -50.35 -20.40 -6.97
N ALA A 154 -51.21 -21.38 -6.65
CA ALA A 154 -52.03 -21.36 -5.44
C ALA A 154 -51.15 -21.31 -4.17
N GLY A 155 -51.71 -20.75 -3.09
CA GLY A 155 -51.00 -20.42 -1.85
C GLY A 155 -50.40 -21.56 -1.03
N GLY A 156 -50.19 -22.74 -1.60
CA GLY A 156 -49.53 -23.88 -1.01
C GLY A 156 -48.29 -24.34 -1.78
N ALA A 157 -48.06 -23.79 -2.97
CA ALA A 157 -46.87 -24.09 -3.78
C ALA A 157 -45.65 -23.31 -3.24
N ILE A 158 -44.61 -24.01 -2.86
CA ILE A 158 -43.37 -23.47 -2.35
C ILE A 158 -42.18 -24.13 -3.08
N PRO A 159 -41.00 -23.56 -3.10
CA PRO A 159 -39.79 -24.24 -3.57
C PRO A 159 -39.68 -25.65 -2.96
N GLY A 160 -39.30 -26.63 -3.78
CA GLY A 160 -39.31 -28.06 -3.44
C GLY A 160 -40.64 -28.79 -3.62
N SER A 161 -41.78 -28.10 -3.93
CA SER A 161 -43.03 -28.76 -4.26
C SER A 161 -42.97 -29.41 -5.63
N LEU A 162 -43.62 -30.59 -5.77
CA LEU A 162 -43.77 -31.23 -7.07
C LEU A 162 -44.93 -30.56 -7.84
N LEU A 163 -44.64 -30.19 -9.08
CA LEU A 163 -45.58 -29.61 -10.02
C LEU A 163 -45.85 -30.66 -11.11
N GLU A 164 -47.10 -30.84 -11.49
CA GLU A 164 -47.50 -31.75 -12.55
C GLU A 164 -48.25 -31.00 -13.66
N ASN A 165 -48.25 -31.54 -14.88
CA ASN A 165 -49.15 -31.05 -15.87
C ASN A 165 -50.51 -31.79 -15.78
N THR A 166 -51.61 -31.14 -16.20
CA THR A 166 -52.96 -31.67 -16.11
C THR A 166 -53.20 -33.03 -16.80
N VAL A 167 -52.27 -33.44 -17.66
CA VAL A 167 -52.31 -34.74 -18.34
C VAL A 167 -51.55 -35.81 -17.56
N GLY A 168 -50.80 -35.43 -16.53
CA GLY A 168 -49.99 -36.36 -15.71
C GLY A 168 -48.79 -36.98 -16.43
N THR A 169 -48.33 -36.37 -17.53
CA THR A 169 -47.21 -36.86 -18.33
C THR A 169 -45.90 -36.17 -18.06
N LYS A 170 -45.91 -34.99 -17.41
CA LYS A 170 -44.74 -34.20 -17.03
C LYS A 170 -44.82 -33.84 -15.55
N SER A 171 -43.69 -33.95 -14.88
CA SER A 171 -43.54 -33.43 -13.53
C SER A 171 -42.20 -32.72 -13.37
N ALA A 172 -42.15 -31.73 -12.48
CA ALA A 172 -40.99 -30.98 -12.15
C ALA A 172 -41.04 -30.51 -10.70
N TYR A 173 -39.90 -30.36 -10.05
CA TYR A 173 -39.83 -29.66 -8.79
C TYR A 173 -39.73 -28.16 -9.00
N ILE A 174 -40.38 -27.40 -8.15
CA ILE A 174 -40.27 -25.94 -8.12
C ILE A 174 -38.94 -25.58 -7.50
N HIS A 175 -38.09 -24.86 -8.23
CA HIS A 175 -36.82 -24.34 -7.75
C HIS A 175 -37.03 -22.94 -7.11
N ALA A 176 -37.71 -22.04 -7.81
CA ALA A 176 -38.01 -20.70 -7.30
C ALA A 176 -39.35 -20.21 -7.85
N ILE A 177 -39.97 -19.28 -7.12
CA ILE A 177 -41.24 -18.62 -7.53
C ILE A 177 -41.02 -17.09 -7.41
N ASP A 178 -41.24 -16.39 -8.51
CA ASP A 178 -41.30 -14.92 -8.57
C ASP A 178 -42.60 -14.48 -9.25
N GLY A 179 -43.64 -14.31 -8.46
CA GLY A 179 -44.97 -13.95 -8.94
C GLY A 179 -45.56 -15.00 -9.90
N VAL A 180 -45.59 -14.68 -11.19
CA VAL A 180 -46.08 -15.60 -12.27
C VAL A 180 -44.93 -16.37 -12.92
N LYS A 181 -43.67 -16.10 -12.56
CA LYS A 181 -42.52 -16.84 -13.04
C LYS A 181 -42.17 -17.96 -12.07
N VAL A 182 -41.97 -19.15 -12.61
CA VAL A 182 -41.63 -20.36 -11.83
C VAL A 182 -40.45 -21.05 -12.48
N ASP A 183 -39.38 -21.18 -11.73
CA ASP A 183 -38.21 -21.94 -12.12
C ASP A 183 -38.43 -23.40 -11.74
N ILE A 184 -38.15 -24.34 -12.66
CA ILE A 184 -38.44 -25.76 -12.47
C ILE A 184 -37.23 -26.65 -12.80
N ILE A 185 -37.12 -27.73 -12.03
CA ILE A 185 -36.21 -28.85 -12.32
C ILE A 185 -37.00 -30.04 -12.82
N TRP A 186 -36.74 -30.52 -14.03
CA TRP A 186 -37.47 -31.62 -14.61
C TRP A 186 -37.29 -32.93 -13.83
N VAL A 187 -38.39 -33.64 -13.63
CA VAL A 187 -38.38 -34.97 -13.02
C VAL A 187 -38.77 -36.02 -14.07
N THR A 188 -39.91 -35.84 -14.74
CA THR A 188 -40.41 -36.74 -15.80
C THR A 188 -40.93 -35.97 -16.99
N GLY A 189 -40.97 -36.60 -18.17
CA GLY A 189 -41.58 -36.06 -19.37
C GLY A 189 -40.82 -34.97 -20.12
N GLY A 190 -39.64 -34.59 -19.62
CA GLY A 190 -38.77 -33.58 -20.27
C GLY A 190 -39.31 -32.16 -20.25
N GLY A 191 -38.90 -31.34 -21.21
CA GLY A 191 -39.21 -29.91 -21.26
C GLY A 191 -40.67 -29.58 -21.35
N TRP A 192 -41.10 -28.60 -20.58
CA TRP A 192 -42.44 -28.04 -20.63
C TRP A 192 -42.57 -27.05 -21.78
N THR A 193 -43.76 -26.85 -22.26
CA THR A 193 -44.11 -25.99 -23.41
C THR A 193 -45.32 -25.10 -23.09
N THR A 194 -45.58 -24.10 -23.90
CA THR A 194 -46.79 -23.25 -23.77
C THR A 194 -48.10 -23.97 -24.04
N THR A 195 -48.06 -25.25 -24.46
CA THR A 195 -49.27 -26.09 -24.61
C THR A 195 -49.58 -26.90 -23.36
N ASP A 196 -48.63 -26.96 -22.41
CA ASP A 196 -48.85 -27.60 -21.12
C ASP A 196 -49.64 -26.66 -20.19
N ILE A 197 -50.43 -27.24 -19.31
CA ILE A 197 -51.23 -26.57 -18.30
C ILE A 197 -50.79 -27.12 -16.95
N VAL A 198 -50.51 -26.22 -16.02
CA VAL A 198 -50.05 -26.59 -14.66
C VAL A 198 -51.26 -27.00 -13.82
N ASP A 199 -51.16 -28.16 -13.20
CA ASP A 199 -52.05 -28.62 -12.13
C ASP A 199 -51.33 -28.32 -10.78
N ASP A 200 -51.81 -27.30 -10.08
CA ASP A 200 -51.33 -26.93 -8.74
C ASP A 200 -52.32 -27.30 -7.63
N GLY A 201 -53.34 -28.14 -7.99
CA GLY A 201 -54.43 -28.52 -7.11
C GLY A 201 -55.50 -27.44 -6.93
N SER A 202 -55.39 -26.32 -7.66
CA SER A 202 -56.43 -25.28 -7.69
C SER A 202 -57.36 -25.45 -8.88
N SER A 203 -58.44 -24.66 -8.94
CA SER A 203 -59.35 -24.65 -10.10
C SER A 203 -59.70 -23.19 -10.44
N PRO A 204 -59.54 -22.77 -11.70
CA PRO A 204 -59.03 -23.54 -12.85
C PRO A 204 -57.52 -23.72 -12.85
N ASP A 205 -57.05 -24.79 -13.50
CA ASP A 205 -55.64 -25.07 -13.79
C ASP A 205 -54.97 -23.90 -14.54
N ILE A 206 -53.65 -23.74 -14.38
CA ILE A 206 -52.93 -22.53 -14.81
C ILE A 206 -52.24 -22.75 -16.15
N PRO A 207 -52.63 -22.04 -17.23
CA PRO A 207 -51.93 -22.07 -18.51
C PRO A 207 -50.53 -21.48 -18.42
N ILE A 208 -49.56 -22.10 -19.14
CA ILE A 208 -48.23 -21.57 -19.36
C ILE A 208 -48.27 -20.63 -20.56
N VAL A 209 -47.87 -19.37 -20.36
CA VAL A 209 -47.89 -18.35 -21.43
C VAL A 209 -46.47 -18.08 -21.98
N GLY A 210 -45.43 -18.54 -21.31
CA GLY A 210 -44.04 -18.43 -21.76
C GLY A 210 -43.15 -19.52 -21.17
N VAL A 211 -42.17 -19.95 -21.94
CA VAL A 211 -41.17 -20.91 -21.52
C VAL A 211 -39.82 -20.46 -22.06
N GLN A 212 -38.81 -20.46 -21.23
CA GLN A 212 -37.45 -20.20 -21.63
C GLN A 212 -36.45 -21.10 -20.86
N ASP A 213 -35.26 -21.23 -21.40
CA ASP A 213 -34.18 -21.85 -20.63
C ASP A 213 -33.92 -21.04 -19.36
N TRP A 214 -33.80 -21.70 -18.23
CA TRP A 214 -33.60 -21.01 -16.94
C TRP A 214 -32.31 -20.17 -16.92
N TYR A 215 -31.22 -20.72 -17.44
CA TYR A 215 -29.92 -20.05 -17.44
C TYR A 215 -29.91 -18.79 -18.31
N ASP A 216 -30.64 -18.80 -19.43
CA ASP A 216 -30.75 -17.65 -20.31
C ASP A 216 -31.57 -16.50 -19.69
N ALA A 217 -32.37 -16.82 -18.67
CA ALA A 217 -33.15 -15.83 -17.93
C ALA A 217 -32.34 -15.12 -16.83
N GLN A 218 -31.22 -15.70 -16.38
CA GLN A 218 -30.49 -15.19 -15.24
C GLN A 218 -29.61 -14.00 -15.60
N THR A 219 -29.51 -13.03 -14.66
CA THR A 219 -28.82 -11.76 -14.89
C THR A 219 -27.75 -11.50 -13.82
N ILE A 220 -26.60 -10.99 -14.22
CA ILE A 220 -25.53 -10.52 -13.32
C ILE A 220 -25.78 -9.07 -12.89
N THR A 221 -26.14 -8.24 -13.88
CA THR A 221 -26.53 -6.84 -13.67
C THR A 221 -27.79 -6.56 -14.53
N PRO A 222 -28.47 -5.44 -14.32
CA PRO A 222 -29.67 -5.10 -15.13
C PRO A 222 -29.45 -5.10 -16.65
N SER A 223 -28.20 -5.05 -17.10
CA SER A 223 -27.84 -4.99 -18.53
C SER A 223 -26.96 -6.16 -19.01
N LEU A 224 -26.66 -7.14 -18.15
CA LEU A 224 -25.74 -8.23 -18.46
C LEU A 224 -26.32 -9.58 -17.99
N ASN A 225 -26.61 -10.46 -18.93
CA ASN A 225 -27.09 -11.82 -18.67
C ASN A 225 -25.90 -12.80 -18.60
N TRP A 226 -26.09 -13.91 -17.88
CA TRP A 226 -25.09 -14.96 -17.75
C TRP A 226 -24.70 -15.59 -19.08
N ASN A 227 -25.65 -15.85 -19.96
CA ASN A 227 -25.42 -16.42 -21.29
C ASN A 227 -24.53 -15.54 -22.21
N GLN A 228 -24.40 -14.25 -21.89
CA GLN A 228 -23.48 -13.32 -22.59
C GLN A 228 -22.04 -13.42 -22.06
N VAL A 229 -21.86 -14.01 -20.87
CA VAL A 229 -20.54 -14.13 -20.20
C VAL A 229 -19.94 -15.50 -20.44
N ALA A 230 -20.70 -16.57 -20.23
CA ALA A 230 -20.26 -17.96 -20.43
C ALA A 230 -21.45 -18.89 -20.69
N PRO A 231 -21.23 -20.05 -21.32
CA PRO A 231 -22.22 -21.15 -21.34
C PRO A 231 -22.52 -21.64 -19.92
N ARG A 232 -23.70 -22.29 -19.76
CA ARG A 232 -24.14 -22.89 -18.49
C ARG A 232 -23.06 -23.83 -17.93
N PRO A 233 -22.68 -23.70 -16.64
CA PRO A 233 -21.81 -24.66 -15.99
C PRO A 233 -22.50 -26.01 -15.81
N GLY A 234 -21.73 -27.06 -15.66
CA GLY A 234 -22.30 -28.40 -15.58
C GLY A 234 -21.44 -29.34 -14.73
N THR A 235 -20.89 -30.37 -15.36
CA THR A 235 -19.98 -31.31 -14.73
C THR A 235 -18.64 -31.25 -15.42
N SER A 236 -17.58 -30.98 -14.66
CA SER A 236 -16.22 -30.97 -15.20
C SER A 236 -15.79 -32.37 -15.66
N PRO A 237 -14.94 -32.47 -16.68
CA PRO A 237 -14.40 -33.76 -17.10
C PRO A 237 -13.72 -34.52 -15.96
N TYR A 238 -13.02 -33.80 -15.08
CA TYR A 238 -12.32 -34.38 -13.93
C TYR A 238 -13.24 -35.07 -12.96
N VAL A 239 -14.40 -34.46 -12.64
CA VAL A 239 -15.43 -35.01 -11.74
C VAL A 239 -16.24 -36.11 -12.43
N ALA A 240 -16.59 -35.93 -13.71
CA ALA A 240 -17.32 -36.93 -14.50
C ALA A 240 -16.54 -38.27 -14.60
N ASP A 241 -15.24 -38.22 -14.84
CA ASP A 241 -14.37 -39.40 -14.90
C ASP A 241 -14.31 -40.18 -13.58
N ARG A 242 -14.68 -39.54 -12.46
CA ARG A 242 -14.69 -40.11 -11.10
C ARG A 242 -16.07 -40.49 -10.58
N GLY A 243 -17.08 -40.29 -11.41
CA GLY A 243 -18.48 -40.65 -11.12
C GLY A 243 -19.25 -39.60 -10.32
N GLY A 244 -18.70 -38.40 -10.12
CA GLY A 244 -19.43 -37.26 -9.56
C GLY A 244 -20.19 -36.48 -10.64
N SER A 245 -20.89 -35.43 -10.22
CA SER A 245 -21.69 -34.58 -11.15
C SER A 245 -21.96 -33.19 -10.56
N THR A 246 -22.34 -32.25 -11.41
CA THR A 246 -22.83 -30.89 -11.09
C THR A 246 -21.87 -30.05 -10.22
N ASP A 247 -20.57 -30.22 -10.47
CA ASP A 247 -19.52 -29.56 -9.69
C ASP A 247 -19.21 -28.15 -10.18
N GLU A 248 -19.49 -27.81 -11.45
CA GLU A 248 -19.09 -26.52 -11.99
C GLU A 248 -20.00 -25.38 -11.54
N MET A 249 -19.38 -24.22 -11.31
CA MET A 249 -20.06 -22.95 -11.02
C MET A 249 -19.31 -21.77 -11.60
N HIS A 250 -20.00 -20.64 -11.76
CA HIS A 250 -19.43 -19.35 -12.14
C HIS A 250 -19.61 -18.36 -11.01
N ILE A 251 -18.60 -17.51 -10.80
CA ILE A 251 -18.64 -16.40 -9.83
C ILE A 251 -18.24 -15.12 -10.55
N VAL A 252 -19.02 -14.06 -10.37
CA VAL A 252 -18.75 -12.72 -10.90
C VAL A 252 -18.82 -11.73 -9.76
N VAL A 253 -17.83 -10.83 -9.70
CA VAL A 253 -17.76 -9.74 -8.72
C VAL A 253 -18.15 -8.44 -9.40
N VAL A 254 -19.09 -7.70 -8.82
CA VAL A 254 -19.69 -6.49 -9.39
C VAL A 254 -19.56 -5.32 -8.41
N ASP A 255 -19.21 -4.15 -8.93
CA ASP A 255 -19.30 -2.85 -8.25
C ASP A 255 -20.70 -2.29 -8.45
N VAL A 256 -21.57 -2.42 -7.45
CA VAL A 256 -23.01 -2.15 -7.60
C VAL A 256 -23.31 -0.67 -7.77
N ASP A 257 -22.73 0.16 -6.94
CA ASP A 257 -23.00 1.61 -6.86
C ASP A 257 -21.84 2.49 -7.35
N GLY A 258 -20.75 1.88 -7.80
CA GLY A 258 -19.58 2.59 -8.33
C GLY A 258 -18.56 3.02 -7.27
N GLY A 259 -18.67 2.53 -6.04
CA GLY A 259 -17.73 2.91 -4.97
C GLY A 259 -16.29 2.42 -5.18
N VAL A 260 -16.08 1.44 -6.06
CA VAL A 260 -14.74 0.94 -6.43
C VAL A 260 -14.22 1.62 -7.70
N THR A 261 -15.06 1.68 -8.75
CA THR A 261 -14.64 2.10 -10.10
C THR A 261 -15.11 3.51 -10.49
N GLY A 262 -16.04 4.08 -9.73
CA GLY A 262 -16.74 5.31 -10.09
C GLY A 262 -17.94 5.10 -11.03
N THR A 263 -18.18 3.86 -11.48
CA THR A 263 -19.28 3.54 -12.41
C THR A 263 -20.12 2.38 -11.87
N PRO A 264 -21.40 2.59 -11.58
CA PRO A 264 -22.29 1.55 -11.07
C PRO A 264 -22.43 0.36 -12.03
N ASN A 265 -22.64 -0.83 -11.47
CA ASN A 265 -22.82 -2.10 -12.17
C ASN A 265 -21.63 -2.53 -13.05
N THR A 266 -20.43 -2.10 -12.70
CA THR A 266 -19.19 -2.51 -13.37
C THR A 266 -18.78 -3.90 -12.90
N VAL A 267 -18.53 -4.82 -13.83
CA VAL A 267 -17.95 -6.13 -13.52
C VAL A 267 -16.47 -5.97 -13.19
N LEU A 268 -16.09 -6.37 -11.98
CA LEU A 268 -14.71 -6.29 -11.48
C LEU A 268 -13.90 -7.55 -11.85
N GLU A 269 -14.48 -8.73 -11.58
CA GLU A 269 -13.82 -10.02 -11.81
C GLU A 269 -14.81 -11.07 -12.31
N LYS A 270 -14.30 -12.05 -13.05
CA LYS A 270 -15.05 -13.21 -13.54
C LYS A 270 -14.26 -14.47 -13.32
N PHE A 271 -14.83 -15.41 -12.58
CA PHE A 271 -14.27 -16.74 -12.36
C PHE A 271 -15.23 -17.76 -12.95
N LEU A 272 -14.81 -18.44 -14.00
CA LEU A 272 -15.66 -19.31 -14.79
C LEU A 272 -15.22 -20.77 -14.67
N TYR A 273 -16.20 -21.69 -14.63
CA TYR A 273 -15.96 -23.13 -14.54
C TYR A 273 -15.12 -23.51 -13.31
N LEU A 274 -15.43 -22.87 -12.17
CA LEU A 274 -14.89 -23.28 -10.88
C LEU A 274 -15.54 -24.56 -10.41
N SER A 275 -14.82 -25.41 -9.67
CA SER A 275 -15.35 -26.65 -9.13
C SER A 275 -15.72 -26.53 -7.65
N LYS A 276 -16.85 -27.12 -7.27
CA LYS A 276 -17.25 -27.35 -5.87
C LYS A 276 -16.45 -28.48 -5.21
N ALA A 277 -15.76 -29.33 -6.01
CA ALA A 277 -14.94 -30.43 -5.53
C ALA A 277 -13.62 -29.92 -4.97
N SER A 278 -13.29 -30.30 -3.72
CA SER A 278 -12.06 -29.87 -3.06
C SER A 278 -10.77 -30.38 -3.72
N ASP A 279 -10.86 -31.48 -4.47
CA ASP A 279 -9.77 -32.07 -5.26
C ASP A 279 -9.88 -31.76 -6.78
N GLY A 280 -10.80 -30.84 -7.17
CA GLY A 280 -11.09 -30.47 -8.54
C GLY A 280 -9.88 -29.94 -9.30
N LYS A 281 -9.68 -30.41 -10.54
CA LYS A 281 -8.55 -29.98 -11.38
C LYS A 281 -8.99 -29.68 -12.82
N SER A 282 -8.32 -28.70 -13.42
CA SER A 282 -8.44 -28.42 -14.86
C SER A 282 -7.77 -29.51 -15.70
N ALA A 283 -7.96 -29.46 -17.01
CA ALA A 283 -7.29 -30.38 -17.94
C ALA A 283 -5.75 -30.31 -17.87
N GLU A 284 -5.22 -29.12 -17.50
CA GLU A 284 -3.78 -28.88 -17.32
C GLU A 284 -3.28 -29.30 -15.93
N GLY A 285 -4.16 -29.74 -15.03
CA GLY A 285 -3.85 -30.17 -13.67
C GLY A 285 -3.81 -29.06 -12.62
N SER A 286 -4.19 -27.84 -12.97
CA SER A 286 -4.31 -26.72 -12.03
C SER A 286 -5.52 -26.92 -11.11
N ASN A 287 -5.42 -26.44 -9.87
CA ASN A 287 -6.53 -26.44 -8.94
C ASN A 287 -7.65 -25.50 -9.43
N VAL A 288 -8.89 -25.99 -9.45
CA VAL A 288 -10.09 -25.23 -9.83
C VAL A 288 -11.14 -25.17 -8.72
N TYR A 289 -10.79 -25.65 -7.52
CA TYR A 289 -11.64 -25.55 -6.34
C TYR A 289 -11.90 -24.09 -6.01
N TYR A 290 -13.17 -23.67 -5.97
CA TYR A 290 -13.52 -22.26 -5.96
C TYR A 290 -12.96 -21.45 -4.78
N PRO A 291 -12.89 -21.96 -3.52
CA PRO A 291 -12.27 -21.21 -2.43
C PRO A 291 -10.79 -20.91 -2.66
N GLU A 292 -10.05 -21.91 -3.18
CA GLU A 292 -8.62 -21.81 -3.45
C GLU A 292 -8.31 -20.87 -4.62
N VAL A 293 -9.15 -20.91 -5.67
CA VAL A 293 -9.03 -19.98 -6.81
C VAL A 293 -9.32 -18.55 -6.35
N LEU A 294 -10.34 -18.34 -5.52
CA LEU A 294 -10.63 -17.02 -4.96
C LEU A 294 -9.50 -16.52 -4.06
N LEU A 295 -8.92 -17.39 -3.22
CA LEU A 295 -7.77 -17.03 -2.38
C LEU A 295 -6.59 -16.53 -3.21
N THR A 296 -6.24 -17.25 -4.27
CA THR A 296 -5.03 -16.98 -5.05
C THR A 296 -5.21 -15.91 -6.13
N SER A 297 -6.41 -15.74 -6.68
CA SER A 297 -6.64 -14.96 -7.90
C SER A 297 -7.54 -13.74 -7.72
N SER A 298 -8.46 -13.74 -6.75
CA SER A 298 -9.31 -12.58 -6.53
C SER A 298 -8.54 -11.41 -5.90
N GLN A 299 -8.84 -10.19 -6.32
CA GLN A 299 -8.32 -8.95 -5.73
C GLN A 299 -9.36 -8.24 -4.86
N TYR A 300 -10.63 -8.67 -4.92
CA TYR A 300 -11.73 -7.94 -4.30
C TYR A 300 -12.43 -8.71 -3.18
N ILE A 301 -12.42 -10.04 -3.20
CA ILE A 301 -13.19 -10.84 -2.24
C ILE A 301 -12.36 -11.95 -1.57
N TYR A 302 -12.77 -12.27 -0.35
CA TYR A 302 -12.42 -13.49 0.40
C TYR A 302 -13.63 -14.41 0.47
N TRP A 303 -13.38 -15.72 0.52
CA TRP A 303 -14.37 -16.75 0.81
C TRP A 303 -14.40 -17.05 2.31
N GLY A 304 -15.58 -17.29 2.92
CA GLY A 304 -15.71 -17.56 4.35
C GLY A 304 -16.34 -18.91 4.67
N SER A 305 -17.40 -19.26 3.97
CA SER A 305 -18.10 -20.53 4.16
C SER A 305 -18.78 -20.99 2.86
N HIS A 306 -19.12 -22.27 2.82
CA HIS A 306 -19.97 -22.79 1.76
C HIS A 306 -21.40 -22.32 1.99
N ASP A 307 -22.07 -21.89 0.90
CA ASP A 307 -23.50 -21.62 0.95
C ASP A 307 -24.24 -22.90 1.33
N ASN A 308 -25.14 -22.80 2.26
CA ASN A 308 -25.93 -23.90 2.80
C ASN A 308 -27.41 -23.57 2.95
N GLU A 309 -27.84 -22.40 2.48
CA GLU A 309 -29.23 -21.96 2.49
C GLU A 309 -29.83 -22.09 1.09
N ASP A 310 -31.10 -22.46 1.00
CA ASP A 310 -31.83 -22.59 -0.27
C ASP A 310 -31.06 -23.39 -1.34
N ILE A 311 -30.57 -24.56 -0.97
CA ILE A 311 -29.84 -25.50 -1.81
C ILE A 311 -30.74 -26.66 -2.19
N TRP A 312 -30.53 -27.26 -3.35
CA TRP A 312 -31.30 -28.42 -3.83
C TRP A 312 -30.35 -29.59 -4.12
N ASP A 313 -30.84 -30.81 -3.83
CA ASP A 313 -30.14 -32.01 -4.31
C ASP A 313 -30.34 -32.15 -5.84
N VAL A 314 -29.53 -33.05 -6.42
CA VAL A 314 -29.63 -33.35 -7.88
C VAL A 314 -30.98 -33.93 -8.32
N SER A 315 -31.86 -34.34 -7.40
CA SER A 315 -33.20 -34.82 -7.66
C SER A 315 -34.25 -33.71 -7.54
N GLY A 316 -33.85 -32.48 -7.16
CA GLY A 316 -34.71 -31.31 -7.02
C GLY A 316 -35.38 -31.20 -5.64
N ASN A 317 -34.93 -31.93 -4.61
CA ASN A 317 -35.43 -31.73 -3.25
C ASN A 317 -34.69 -30.57 -2.58
N ALA A 318 -35.42 -29.71 -1.90
CA ALA A 318 -34.82 -28.64 -1.09
C ALA A 318 -34.11 -29.22 0.11
N LEU A 319 -32.88 -28.76 0.35
CA LEU A 319 -32.05 -29.13 1.49
C LEU A 319 -32.14 -28.03 2.56
N ALA A 320 -32.36 -28.44 3.80
CA ALA A 320 -32.42 -27.50 4.92
C ALA A 320 -31.01 -27.29 5.52
N ASN A 321 -30.42 -26.12 5.25
CA ASN A 321 -29.18 -25.67 5.87
C ASN A 321 -27.99 -26.63 5.77
N SER A 322 -27.83 -27.26 4.61
CA SER A 322 -26.66 -28.11 4.35
C SER A 322 -26.35 -28.20 2.86
N SER A 323 -25.07 -28.27 2.52
CA SER A 323 -24.59 -28.58 1.18
C SER A 323 -23.44 -29.56 1.26
N ASN A 324 -23.15 -30.24 0.15
CA ASN A 324 -21.99 -31.13 0.03
C ASN A 324 -20.80 -30.43 -0.69
N PHE A 325 -20.83 -29.12 -0.77
CA PHE A 325 -19.72 -28.32 -1.33
C PHE A 325 -18.44 -28.60 -0.53
N GLY A 326 -17.30 -28.67 -1.22
CA GLY A 326 -16.04 -29.11 -0.61
C GLY A 326 -15.89 -30.64 -0.51
N GLY A 327 -16.88 -31.41 -0.91
CA GLY A 327 -16.76 -32.86 -1.10
C GLY A 327 -15.69 -33.21 -2.16
N ASN A 328 -15.35 -34.50 -2.25
CA ASN A 328 -14.38 -34.94 -3.28
C ASN A 328 -15.06 -35.16 -4.64
N SER A 329 -14.27 -35.35 -5.68
CA SER A 329 -14.73 -35.51 -7.08
C SER A 329 -15.61 -36.73 -7.39
N THR A 330 -15.92 -37.56 -6.40
CA THR A 330 -16.91 -38.67 -6.55
C THR A 330 -18.32 -38.25 -6.14
N THR A 331 -18.50 -37.03 -5.67
CA THR A 331 -19.75 -36.47 -5.16
C THR A 331 -20.66 -36.04 -6.29
N ALA A 332 -21.97 -36.34 -6.18
CA ALA A 332 -23.00 -35.62 -6.92
C ALA A 332 -23.32 -34.37 -6.13
N PHE A 333 -22.84 -33.21 -6.61
CA PHE A 333 -22.91 -31.95 -5.88
C PHE A 333 -24.31 -31.34 -5.91
N ASP A 334 -24.71 -30.79 -4.81
CA ASP A 334 -25.96 -30.04 -4.66
C ASP A 334 -25.99 -28.82 -5.58
N VAL A 335 -27.19 -28.36 -5.90
CA VAL A 335 -27.44 -27.28 -6.84
C VAL A 335 -27.67 -25.99 -6.06
N LEU A 336 -26.87 -24.96 -6.40
CA LEU A 336 -26.96 -23.61 -5.82
C LEU A 336 -28.07 -22.77 -6.46
N GLY A 337 -28.25 -22.92 -7.76
CA GLY A 337 -29.05 -21.98 -8.57
C GLY A 337 -28.26 -20.70 -8.86
N GLU A 338 -28.96 -19.58 -8.86
CA GLU A 338 -28.38 -18.24 -8.97
C GLU A 338 -28.51 -17.53 -7.61
N LYS A 339 -27.41 -16.99 -7.13
CA LYS A 339 -27.32 -16.33 -5.81
C LYS A 339 -26.60 -15.00 -5.91
N GLU A 340 -27.15 -14.02 -5.23
CA GLU A 340 -26.55 -12.70 -5.06
C GLU A 340 -26.13 -12.49 -3.60
N TYR A 341 -24.86 -12.14 -3.39
CA TYR A 341 -24.28 -11.84 -2.09
C TYR A 341 -23.86 -10.38 -2.06
N VAL A 342 -24.71 -9.51 -1.54
CA VAL A 342 -24.38 -8.10 -1.33
C VAL A 342 -23.59 -7.97 -0.04
N LEU A 343 -22.39 -7.40 -0.12
CA LEU A 343 -21.54 -7.17 1.04
C LEU A 343 -22.01 -5.90 1.77
N THR A 344 -22.04 -5.96 3.09
CA THR A 344 -22.51 -4.88 3.96
C THR A 344 -21.71 -4.80 5.25
N GLY A 345 -21.93 -3.77 6.07
CA GLY A 345 -21.29 -3.64 7.39
C GLY A 345 -19.85 -3.15 7.38
N GLY A 346 -19.29 -2.85 6.19
CA GLY A 346 -17.99 -2.19 6.08
C GLY A 346 -18.06 -0.77 6.64
N ALA A 347 -17.06 -0.40 7.47
CA ALA A 347 -16.96 0.91 8.07
C ALA A 347 -15.52 1.43 8.02
N ASP A 348 -15.36 2.70 7.68
CA ASP A 348 -14.07 3.40 7.77
C ASP A 348 -13.86 3.92 9.20
N ASP A 349 -12.61 4.10 9.54
CA ASP A 349 -12.21 4.77 10.77
C ASP A 349 -11.15 5.83 10.43
N PHE A 350 -11.54 7.09 10.56
CA PHE A 350 -10.66 8.24 10.36
C PHE A 350 -10.30 8.95 11.68
N ASP A 351 -11.02 8.65 12.75
CA ASP A 351 -10.81 9.22 14.09
C ASP A 351 -9.83 8.33 14.88
N LEU A 352 -8.68 8.04 14.24
CA LEU A 352 -7.65 7.23 14.87
C LEU A 352 -7.17 7.88 16.16
N THR A 353 -7.13 7.10 17.22
CA THR A 353 -6.44 7.49 18.45
C THR A 353 -4.95 7.63 18.18
N GLN A 354 -4.29 8.44 19.02
CA GLN A 354 -2.84 8.59 18.93
C GLN A 354 -2.09 7.25 19.03
N ALA A 355 -2.58 6.32 19.85
CA ALA A 355 -1.99 4.99 19.99
C ALA A 355 -2.06 4.19 18.68
N GLU A 356 -3.18 4.24 17.97
CA GLU A 356 -3.38 3.57 16.68
C GLU A 356 -2.48 4.15 15.58
N ILE A 357 -2.35 5.49 15.52
CA ILE A 357 -1.42 6.15 14.58
C ILE A 357 0.03 5.76 14.88
N ILE A 358 0.42 5.78 16.15
CA ILE A 358 1.75 5.39 16.61
C ILE A 358 2.04 3.93 16.26
N SER A 359 1.07 3.03 16.46
CA SER A 359 1.17 1.62 16.09
C SER A 359 1.39 1.44 14.57
N GLY A 360 0.77 2.29 13.74
CA GLY A 360 1.02 2.31 12.31
C GLY A 360 2.48 2.62 11.94
N TYR A 361 3.16 3.46 12.72
CA TYR A 361 4.59 3.75 12.52
C TYR A 361 5.52 2.69 13.08
N ASP A 362 5.06 1.80 13.99
CA ASP A 362 5.86 0.70 14.52
C ASP A 362 6.26 -0.32 13.44
N TYR A 363 5.46 -0.43 12.36
CA TYR A 363 5.83 -1.25 11.18
C TYR A 363 7.08 -0.76 10.44
N PHE A 364 7.53 0.46 10.73
CA PHE A 364 8.79 1.00 10.23
C PHE A 364 9.92 0.98 11.25
N ALA A 365 9.73 0.40 12.44
CA ALA A 365 10.73 0.44 13.51
C ALA A 365 11.92 -0.50 13.28
N ASP A 366 11.72 -1.60 12.58
CA ASP A 366 12.75 -2.61 12.32
C ASP A 366 13.45 -2.37 10.96
N PRO A 367 14.77 -2.09 10.94
CA PRO A 367 15.53 -1.87 9.71
C PRO A 367 15.77 -3.15 8.90
N GLU A 368 15.58 -4.33 9.47
CA GLU A 368 15.76 -5.60 8.76
C GLU A 368 14.57 -5.96 7.89
N THR A 369 13.37 -5.57 8.31
CA THR A 369 12.12 -5.88 7.59
C THR A 369 11.77 -4.82 6.54
N VAL A 370 11.99 -3.53 6.82
CA VAL A 370 11.63 -2.43 5.91
C VAL A 370 12.79 -1.44 5.79
N GLN A 371 13.26 -1.21 4.58
CA GLN A 371 14.32 -0.23 4.30
C GLN A 371 13.71 1.11 3.92
N ILE A 372 13.98 2.13 4.74
CA ILE A 372 13.51 3.50 4.53
C ILE A 372 14.65 4.49 4.73
N ASP A 373 14.51 5.69 4.15
CA ASP A 373 15.45 6.81 4.31
C ASP A 373 14.79 8.04 4.96
N TYR A 374 13.48 8.18 4.76
CA TYR A 374 12.72 9.34 5.24
C TYR A 374 11.46 8.89 5.99
N LEU A 375 11.30 9.31 7.25
CA LEU A 375 10.05 9.17 7.99
C LEU A 375 9.27 10.48 7.90
N ILE A 376 8.09 10.45 7.30
CA ILE A 376 7.25 11.62 7.03
C ILE A 376 6.12 11.65 8.04
N MET A 377 5.95 12.79 8.74
CA MET A 377 4.92 12.92 9.76
C MET A 377 3.51 12.94 9.16
N GLY A 378 3.34 13.53 7.96
CA GLY A 378 2.01 13.80 7.43
C GLY A 378 1.27 14.86 8.25
N GLY A 379 -0.05 14.72 8.37
CA GLY A 379 -0.85 15.54 9.28
C GLY A 379 -0.50 15.32 10.76
N GLY A 380 -0.82 16.28 11.59
CA GLY A 380 -0.69 16.17 13.03
C GLY A 380 -1.73 15.23 13.66
N GLY A 381 -1.94 15.36 14.97
CA GLY A 381 -3.08 14.78 15.69
C GLY A 381 -4.27 15.73 15.72
N GLY A 382 -5.26 15.42 16.57
CA GLY A 382 -6.41 16.29 16.81
C GLY A 382 -6.07 17.58 17.57
N ASN A 383 -4.88 17.64 18.18
CA ASN A 383 -4.37 18.78 18.94
C ASN A 383 -2.83 18.79 18.99
N GLU A 384 -2.26 19.87 19.51
CA GLU A 384 -0.82 20.06 19.60
C GLU A 384 -0.11 18.97 20.41
N THR A 385 -0.71 18.49 21.51
CA THR A 385 -0.13 17.43 22.36
C THR A 385 -0.02 16.10 21.58
N GLU A 386 -1.04 15.74 20.82
CA GLU A 386 -1.04 14.56 19.97
C GLU A 386 -0.02 14.70 18.83
N SER A 387 0.06 15.88 18.21
CA SER A 387 1.07 16.19 17.19
C SER A 387 2.49 16.05 17.75
N GLN A 388 2.75 16.55 18.97
CA GLN A 388 4.05 16.39 19.64
C GLN A 388 4.37 14.93 19.96
N ALA A 389 3.40 14.15 20.38
CA ALA A 389 3.62 12.75 20.70
C ALA A 389 3.89 11.90 19.42
N LYS A 390 3.17 12.17 18.32
CA LYS A 390 3.48 11.59 17.02
C LYS A 390 4.90 11.93 16.57
N ALA A 391 5.27 13.20 16.65
CA ALA A 391 6.62 13.65 16.31
C ALA A 391 7.71 12.98 17.15
N ASN A 392 7.50 12.87 18.49
CA ASN A 392 8.42 12.17 19.39
C ASN A 392 8.60 10.69 19.01
N LYS A 393 7.51 10.02 18.58
CA LYS A 393 7.60 8.63 18.12
C LYS A 393 8.47 8.51 16.86
N LEU A 394 8.27 9.38 15.87
CA LEU A 394 9.08 9.39 14.64
C LEU A 394 10.57 9.65 14.96
N ILE A 395 10.85 10.62 15.83
CA ILE A 395 12.20 10.94 16.31
C ILE A 395 12.83 9.71 16.99
N SER A 396 12.06 9.01 17.84
CA SER A 396 12.52 7.80 18.52
C SER A 396 12.84 6.67 17.54
N ILE A 397 11.96 6.42 16.57
CA ILE A 397 12.19 5.41 15.53
C ILE A 397 13.46 5.75 14.74
N ALA A 398 13.59 6.98 14.22
CA ALA A 398 14.76 7.39 13.46
C ALA A 398 16.06 7.33 14.29
N GLY A 399 16.00 7.70 15.57
CA GLY A 399 17.13 7.65 16.50
C GLY A 399 17.56 6.23 16.88
N ASN A 400 16.63 5.28 16.95
CA ASN A 400 16.92 3.87 17.21
C ASN A 400 17.45 3.16 15.97
N ARG A 401 16.83 3.36 14.83
CA ARG A 401 17.24 2.78 13.53
C ARG A 401 18.60 3.30 13.07
N LYS A 402 18.83 4.61 13.16
CA LYS A 402 20.04 5.32 12.69
C LYS A 402 20.31 5.25 11.18
N ASP A 403 19.35 4.77 10.40
CA ASP A 403 19.44 4.64 8.93
C ASP A 403 18.48 5.56 8.17
N CYS A 404 17.65 6.33 8.87
CA CYS A 404 16.68 7.25 8.29
C CYS A 404 16.58 8.58 9.05
N VAL A 405 15.86 9.55 8.49
CA VAL A 405 15.62 10.88 9.07
C VAL A 405 14.12 11.18 9.13
N ALA A 406 13.65 11.68 10.28
CA ALA A 406 12.26 12.10 10.48
C ALA A 406 12.05 13.55 10.02
N PHE A 407 10.96 13.81 9.28
CA PHE A 407 10.57 15.13 8.78
C PHE A 407 9.28 15.57 9.47
N ILE A 408 9.33 16.71 10.16
CA ILE A 408 8.30 17.16 11.08
C ILE A 408 7.96 18.62 10.82
N SER A 409 6.66 18.89 10.57
CA SER A 409 6.09 20.23 10.53
C SER A 409 5.43 20.60 11.87
N PRO A 410 5.26 21.91 12.19
CA PRO A 410 4.54 22.33 13.38
C PRO A 410 3.07 21.94 13.31
N ASP A 411 2.38 21.92 14.46
CA ASP A 411 0.94 21.70 14.49
C ASP A 411 0.20 22.78 13.71
N LYS A 412 -0.93 22.41 13.12
CA LYS A 412 -1.80 23.28 12.34
C LYS A 412 -2.19 24.56 13.10
N THR A 413 -2.50 24.42 14.38
CA THR A 413 -2.94 25.53 15.23
C THR A 413 -1.84 26.54 15.53
N ASN A 414 -0.57 26.17 15.38
CA ASN A 414 0.55 27.08 15.57
C ASN A 414 0.65 28.17 14.49
N VAL A 415 0.09 27.91 13.31
CA VAL A 415 0.27 28.80 12.15
C VAL A 415 -1.03 29.21 11.47
N ILE A 416 -2.06 28.34 11.41
CA ILE A 416 -3.31 28.62 10.72
C ILE A 416 -4.29 29.29 11.68
N GLY A 417 -4.89 30.41 11.23
CA GLY A 417 -5.80 31.21 12.06
C GLY A 417 -5.09 32.16 13.04
N VAL A 418 -3.75 32.18 13.07
CA VAL A 418 -2.96 33.12 13.87
C VAL A 418 -2.66 34.36 13.03
N ALA A 419 -3.09 35.51 13.49
CA ALA A 419 -3.07 36.75 12.69
C ALA A 419 -1.68 37.45 12.64
N ASP A 420 -0.83 37.24 13.65
CA ASP A 420 0.46 37.92 13.80
C ASP A 420 1.64 36.97 13.58
N SER A 421 2.57 37.37 12.69
CA SER A 421 3.73 36.56 12.33
C SER A 421 4.75 36.35 13.47
N ALA A 422 4.83 37.28 14.42
CA ALA A 422 5.66 37.11 15.58
C ALA A 422 5.08 36.06 16.54
N THR A 423 3.77 36.04 16.69
CA THR A 423 3.05 34.99 17.44
C THR A 423 3.19 33.62 16.78
N GLN A 424 3.05 33.54 15.44
CA GLN A 424 3.33 32.29 14.70
C GLN A 424 4.75 31.81 14.95
N THR A 425 5.75 32.70 14.88
CA THR A 425 7.15 32.37 15.18
C THR A 425 7.31 31.79 16.61
N SER A 426 6.71 32.44 17.60
CA SER A 426 6.77 32.01 18.99
C SER A 426 6.12 30.62 19.18
N ASN A 427 4.94 30.41 18.59
CA ASN A 427 4.23 29.12 18.67
C ASN A 427 5.06 27.99 18.06
N ILE A 428 5.61 28.20 16.86
CA ILE A 428 6.48 27.22 16.18
C ILE A 428 7.71 26.89 17.05
N VAL A 429 8.36 27.91 17.62
CA VAL A 429 9.52 27.70 18.49
C VAL A 429 9.12 26.89 19.72
N SER A 430 8.00 27.24 20.39
CA SER A 430 7.50 26.52 21.57
C SER A 430 7.17 25.06 21.25
N PHE A 431 6.57 24.80 20.09
CA PHE A 431 6.27 23.43 19.64
C PHE A 431 7.55 22.58 19.56
N PHE A 432 8.63 23.12 18.95
CA PHE A 432 9.86 22.37 18.71
C PHE A 432 10.87 22.40 19.89
N GLU A 433 10.73 23.29 20.86
CA GLU A 433 11.63 23.36 22.02
C GLU A 433 11.64 22.11 22.88
N ASN A 434 10.50 21.40 22.94
CA ASN A 434 10.30 20.23 23.78
C ASN A 434 10.91 18.94 23.22
N PHE A 435 11.38 18.94 21.96
CA PHE A 435 11.95 17.74 21.36
C PHE A 435 13.43 17.56 21.68
N ALA A 436 13.82 16.29 21.84
CA ALA A 436 15.20 15.92 22.07
C ALA A 436 16.12 16.42 20.95
N SER A 437 17.34 16.83 21.32
CA SER A 437 18.38 17.22 20.38
C SER A 437 18.87 15.97 19.61
N THR A 438 18.66 15.95 18.30
CA THR A 438 19.07 14.82 17.46
C THR A 438 19.43 15.28 16.04
N SER A 439 20.34 14.57 15.39
CA SER A 439 20.63 14.76 13.96
C SER A 439 19.74 13.92 13.05
N TYR A 440 18.90 13.05 13.62
CA TYR A 440 18.00 12.16 12.87
C TYR A 440 16.59 12.74 12.68
N ALA A 441 16.44 14.05 12.91
CA ALA A 441 15.18 14.75 12.61
C ALA A 441 15.45 16.08 11.91
N VAL A 442 14.47 16.55 11.14
CA VAL A 442 14.45 17.83 10.42
C VAL A 442 13.12 18.51 10.73
N PHE A 443 13.18 19.75 11.21
CA PHE A 443 12.04 20.58 11.52
C PHE A 443 11.85 21.65 10.46
N ASP A 444 10.63 21.84 9.97
CA ASP A 444 10.26 22.93 9.07
C ASP A 444 9.23 23.88 9.71
N SER A 445 9.00 25.03 9.08
CA SER A 445 8.06 26.04 9.56
C SER A 445 6.76 26.08 8.79
N GLY A 446 6.51 25.15 7.86
CA GLY A 446 5.62 25.38 6.75
C GLY A 446 4.30 24.59 6.75
N TRP A 447 3.24 25.34 6.43
CA TRP A 447 1.97 24.85 5.90
C TRP A 447 1.67 25.57 4.60
N LYS A 448 1.45 24.82 3.53
CA LYS A 448 1.12 25.33 2.20
C LYS A 448 -0.37 25.22 1.89
N TYR A 449 -0.87 26.15 1.08
CA TYR A 449 -2.22 26.14 0.54
C TYR A 449 -2.19 25.58 -0.87
N LEU A 450 -2.91 24.50 -1.12
CA LEU A 450 -2.98 23.84 -2.41
C LEU A 450 -4.43 23.62 -2.84
N TYR A 451 -4.64 23.32 -4.11
CA TYR A 451 -5.93 22.95 -4.66
C TYR A 451 -6.11 21.43 -4.63
N ASP A 452 -7.16 21.01 -3.94
CA ASP A 452 -7.63 19.62 -3.92
C ASP A 452 -8.58 19.41 -5.10
N ARG A 453 -8.08 18.71 -6.12
CA ARG A 453 -8.84 18.44 -7.35
C ARG A 453 -9.95 17.39 -7.17
N PHE A 454 -9.89 16.57 -6.11
CA PHE A 454 -10.88 15.52 -5.84
C PHE A 454 -12.13 16.09 -5.18
N ALA A 455 -11.96 17.05 -4.26
CA ALA A 455 -13.06 17.69 -3.55
C ALA A 455 -13.40 19.10 -4.09
N ASP A 456 -12.75 19.56 -5.18
CA ASP A 456 -12.91 20.90 -5.79
C ASP A 456 -12.80 22.03 -4.76
N LYS A 457 -11.80 21.95 -3.88
CA LYS A 457 -11.58 22.97 -2.85
C LYS A 457 -10.10 23.17 -2.50
N TYR A 458 -9.82 24.27 -1.82
CA TYR A 458 -8.47 24.57 -1.37
C TYR A 458 -8.25 24.09 0.05
N ARG A 459 -7.05 23.51 0.31
CA ARG A 459 -6.68 22.94 1.60
C ARG A 459 -5.33 23.41 2.10
N TRP A 460 -5.18 23.46 3.41
CA TRP A 460 -3.90 23.62 4.07
C TRP A 460 -3.25 22.25 4.33
N VAL A 461 -2.00 22.10 3.92
CA VAL A 461 -1.25 20.83 4.01
C VAL A 461 0.13 21.10 4.62
N PRO A 462 0.63 20.24 5.53
CA PRO A 462 1.96 20.40 6.11
C PRO A 462 3.06 20.16 5.05
N CYS A 463 4.21 20.82 5.21
CA CYS A 463 5.30 20.77 4.25
C CYS A 463 6.33 19.65 4.51
N ASN A 464 6.15 18.80 5.55
CA ASN A 464 7.12 17.73 5.85
C ASN A 464 7.32 16.75 4.67
N GLY A 465 6.26 16.42 3.93
CA GLY A 465 6.35 15.63 2.71
C GLY A 465 7.13 16.33 1.59
N ASP A 466 7.00 17.67 1.46
CA ASP A 466 7.79 18.43 0.50
C ASP A 466 9.27 18.48 0.89
N VAL A 467 9.59 18.71 2.18
CA VAL A 467 11.00 18.80 2.64
C VAL A 467 11.71 17.46 2.47
N ALA A 468 11.04 16.35 2.78
CA ALA A 468 11.54 15.01 2.47
C ALA A 468 11.70 14.80 0.96
N GLY A 469 10.72 15.24 0.16
CA GLY A 469 10.74 15.17 -1.29
C GLY A 469 11.88 15.99 -1.93
N LEU A 470 12.20 17.17 -1.39
CA LEU A 470 13.37 17.94 -1.82
C LEU A 470 14.67 17.18 -1.58
N CYS A 471 14.76 16.42 -0.48
CA CYS A 471 15.90 15.54 -0.24
C CYS A 471 15.98 14.43 -1.29
N SER A 472 14.86 13.78 -1.62
CA SER A 472 14.77 12.75 -2.66
C SER A 472 15.13 13.31 -4.04
N SER A 473 14.53 14.44 -4.45
CA SER A 473 14.84 15.11 -5.72
C SER A 473 16.31 15.55 -5.80
N THR A 474 16.91 15.96 -4.69
CA THR A 474 18.33 16.32 -4.65
C THR A 474 19.21 15.11 -4.90
N THR A 475 18.85 13.93 -4.40
CA THR A 475 19.56 12.68 -4.70
C THR A 475 19.40 12.28 -6.17
N ALA A 476 18.20 12.37 -6.71
CA ALA A 476 17.91 11.97 -8.10
C ALA A 476 18.61 12.86 -9.14
N ASN A 477 18.70 14.17 -8.87
CA ASN A 477 19.30 15.15 -9.79
C ASN A 477 20.77 15.49 -9.50
N GLY A 478 21.34 14.91 -8.48
CA GLY A 478 22.72 15.14 -8.04
C GLY A 478 23.13 14.02 -7.07
N ASP A 479 23.43 14.40 -5.84
CA ASP A 479 23.91 13.46 -4.83
C ASP A 479 23.29 13.75 -3.45
N PRO A 480 23.18 12.75 -2.57
CA PRO A 480 22.57 12.90 -1.24
C PRO A 480 23.30 13.89 -0.33
N TRP A 481 24.57 14.20 -0.59
CA TRP A 481 25.40 15.15 0.17
C TRP A 481 25.25 16.61 -0.28
N PHE A 482 24.41 16.92 -1.26
CA PHE A 482 24.06 18.31 -1.56
C PHE A 482 22.94 18.78 -0.63
N SER A 483 22.98 20.09 -0.29
CA SER A 483 21.90 20.71 0.49
C SER A 483 20.60 20.75 -0.32
N PRO A 484 19.45 20.30 0.24
CA PRO A 484 18.15 20.38 -0.43
C PRO A 484 17.56 21.79 -0.42
N ALA A 485 18.19 22.75 0.30
CA ALA A 485 17.71 24.09 0.47
C ALA A 485 18.22 25.06 -0.61
N GLY A 486 17.63 26.24 -0.64
CA GLY A 486 18.04 27.34 -1.50
C GLY A 486 17.33 27.40 -2.84
N LEU A 487 17.65 28.42 -3.65
CA LEU A 487 16.91 28.76 -4.88
C LEU A 487 16.99 27.68 -5.97
N ASN A 488 18.10 26.96 -6.01
CA ASN A 488 18.35 25.97 -7.07
C ASN A 488 17.64 24.63 -6.84
N ARG A 489 17.41 24.25 -5.59
CA ARG A 489 16.88 22.93 -5.24
C ARG A 489 15.71 22.96 -4.27
N GLY A 490 15.56 24.03 -3.48
CA GLY A 490 14.58 24.12 -2.39
C GLY A 490 13.18 24.59 -2.79
N GLY A 491 12.82 24.61 -4.06
CA GLY A 491 11.50 25.06 -4.53
C GLY A 491 10.37 24.12 -4.12
N ILE A 492 9.38 24.63 -3.38
CA ILE A 492 8.20 23.89 -2.95
C ILE A 492 7.19 23.82 -4.09
N ARG A 493 6.77 22.59 -4.43
CA ARG A 493 5.83 22.32 -5.52
C ARG A 493 4.38 22.47 -5.08
N ASN A 494 3.48 22.77 -6.03
CA ASN A 494 2.03 22.82 -5.82
C ASN A 494 1.59 23.69 -4.63
N ALA A 495 2.28 24.79 -4.36
CA ALA A 495 1.97 25.72 -3.29
C ALA A 495 1.50 27.07 -3.86
N ILE A 496 0.26 27.45 -3.57
CA ILE A 496 -0.33 28.74 -3.97
C ILE A 496 0.15 29.84 -3.02
N LYS A 497 0.15 29.57 -1.73
CA LYS A 497 0.62 30.45 -0.66
C LYS A 497 1.03 29.66 0.56
N LEU A 498 1.75 30.29 1.48
CA LEU A 498 2.08 29.75 2.80
C LEU A 498 1.12 30.30 3.87
N ALA A 499 0.86 29.51 4.91
CA ALA A 499 0.16 29.97 6.12
C ALA A 499 1.01 30.98 6.91
N TYR A 500 2.32 30.77 6.86
CA TYR A 500 3.32 31.61 7.51
C TYR A 500 4.52 31.82 6.58
N SER A 501 4.87 33.07 6.32
CA SER A 501 6.05 33.44 5.55
C SER A 501 6.95 34.37 6.39
N PRO A 502 8.01 33.84 7.01
CA PRO A 502 8.80 34.56 8.00
C PRO A 502 9.61 35.71 7.37
N LYS A 503 9.65 36.87 8.04
CA LYS A 503 10.56 37.98 7.76
C LYS A 503 11.98 37.60 8.15
N LYS A 504 12.97 38.47 7.80
CA LYS A 504 14.39 38.19 8.05
C LYS A 504 14.67 37.91 9.54
N SER A 505 14.19 38.75 10.46
CA SER A 505 14.38 38.57 11.90
C SER A 505 13.73 37.30 12.46
N GLU A 506 12.55 36.95 11.93
CA GLU A 506 11.84 35.74 12.30
C GLU A 506 12.56 34.48 11.77
N ARG A 507 13.10 34.54 10.54
CA ARG A 507 13.96 33.47 10.01
C ARG A 507 15.22 33.27 10.84
N ASP A 508 15.85 34.35 11.29
CA ASP A 508 17.02 34.27 12.16
C ASP A 508 16.68 33.59 13.48
N THR A 509 15.52 33.90 14.07
CA THR A 509 15.02 33.26 15.29
C THR A 509 14.74 31.76 15.08
N LEU A 510 13.97 31.40 14.05
CA LEU A 510 13.67 30.01 13.71
C LEU A 510 14.94 29.19 13.47
N TYR A 511 15.87 29.76 12.70
CA TYR A 511 17.12 29.06 12.36
C TYR A 511 18.04 28.85 13.57
N GLN A 512 18.06 29.80 14.54
CA GLN A 512 18.75 29.62 15.82
C GLN A 512 18.11 28.48 16.63
N LYS A 513 16.79 28.30 16.55
CA LYS A 513 16.01 27.27 17.24
C LYS A 513 15.86 25.95 16.43
N ARG A 514 16.74 25.69 15.49
CA ARG A 514 16.81 24.43 14.70
C ARG A 514 15.67 24.23 13.71
N VAL A 515 14.84 25.24 13.44
CA VAL A 515 13.73 25.16 12.51
C VAL A 515 14.16 25.71 11.17
N ASN A 516 13.92 24.96 10.09
CA ASN A 516 14.22 25.39 8.73
C ASN A 516 13.07 26.24 8.18
N PRO A 517 13.29 27.54 7.92
CA PRO A 517 12.23 28.40 7.44
C PRO A 517 11.87 28.07 6.00
N ILE A 518 10.57 27.96 5.73
CA ILE A 518 10.00 27.96 4.39
C ILE A 518 9.46 29.39 4.14
N THR A 519 9.87 30.03 3.08
CA THR A 519 9.55 31.44 2.83
C THR A 519 9.19 31.68 1.37
N SER A 520 8.33 32.67 1.14
CA SER A 520 8.03 33.17 -0.20
C SER A 520 8.96 34.34 -0.52
N LEU A 521 9.79 34.20 -1.53
CA LEU A 521 10.71 35.24 -2.00
C LEU A 521 10.16 35.89 -3.26
N PRO A 522 10.08 37.24 -3.31
CA PRO A 522 9.58 37.96 -4.48
C PRO A 522 10.34 37.60 -5.75
N GLY A 523 9.61 37.18 -6.79
CA GLY A 523 10.18 36.75 -8.07
C GLY A 523 10.86 35.38 -8.11
N GLN A 524 10.94 34.66 -6.97
CA GLN A 524 11.63 33.37 -6.85
C GLN A 524 10.75 32.24 -6.30
N GLY A 525 9.53 32.55 -5.89
CA GLY A 525 8.57 31.57 -5.41
C GLY A 525 8.76 31.16 -3.95
N ILE A 526 8.15 30.03 -3.61
CA ILE A 526 8.18 29.45 -2.26
C ILE A 526 9.35 28.48 -2.17
N VAL A 527 10.24 28.68 -1.19
CA VAL A 527 11.49 27.92 -1.08
C VAL A 527 11.78 27.53 0.36
N LEU A 528 12.40 26.37 0.53
CA LEU A 528 13.07 25.95 1.77
C LEU A 528 14.38 26.76 1.91
N PHE A 529 14.50 27.53 2.99
CA PHE A 529 15.63 28.47 3.20
C PHE A 529 16.46 28.12 4.44
N GLY A 530 16.64 26.82 4.69
CA GLY A 530 17.45 26.29 5.79
C GLY A 530 17.78 24.82 5.59
N ASP A 531 18.89 24.36 6.11
CA ASP A 531 19.38 22.98 5.96
C ASP A 531 19.90 22.37 7.28
N LYS A 532 19.33 22.80 8.41
CA LYS A 532 19.67 22.27 9.74
C LYS A 532 18.93 20.97 10.07
N THR A 533 19.62 20.09 10.78
CA THR A 533 18.98 19.02 11.55
C THR A 533 18.44 19.55 12.89
N ALA A 534 17.70 18.72 13.62
CA ALA A 534 17.23 19.05 14.96
C ALA A 534 18.31 19.02 16.07
N LEU A 535 19.59 18.98 15.70
CA LEU A 535 20.71 18.99 16.65
C LEU A 535 20.94 20.39 17.22
N ALA A 536 20.93 20.49 18.56
CA ALA A 536 21.08 21.77 19.25
C ALA A 536 22.54 22.25 19.36
N SER A 537 23.49 21.32 19.48
CA SER A 537 24.92 21.64 19.60
C SER A 537 25.57 21.75 18.22
N PRO A 538 26.54 22.68 18.03
CA PRO A 538 27.34 22.74 16.83
C PRO A 538 28.09 21.41 16.60
N SER A 539 27.90 20.79 15.44
CA SER A 539 28.53 19.51 15.07
C SER A 539 28.65 19.44 13.55
N ALA A 540 29.39 18.44 13.06
CA ALA A 540 29.36 18.10 11.63
C ALA A 540 27.95 17.64 11.19
N PHE A 541 27.20 17.02 12.09
CA PHE A 541 25.86 16.49 11.85
C PHE A 541 24.72 17.51 12.05
N ASP A 542 25.01 18.78 12.27
CA ASP A 542 23.99 19.82 12.39
C ASP A 542 23.37 20.24 11.05
N ARG A 543 23.82 19.62 9.94
CA ARG A 543 23.36 19.86 8.57
C ARG A 543 22.74 18.61 7.94
N ILE A 544 21.64 18.83 7.23
CA ILE A 544 20.88 17.77 6.53
C ILE A 544 21.79 17.04 5.54
N ASN A 545 22.57 17.78 4.74
CA ASN A 545 23.44 17.20 3.72
C ASN A 545 24.51 16.29 4.30
N VAL A 546 25.13 16.67 5.44
CA VAL A 546 26.16 15.86 6.09
C VAL A 546 25.53 14.61 6.73
N ARG A 547 24.37 14.76 7.41
CA ARG A 547 23.69 13.58 8.00
C ARG A 547 23.32 12.59 6.89
N ARG A 548 22.79 13.05 5.78
CA ARG A 548 22.43 12.20 4.63
C ARG A 548 23.64 11.53 4.00
N LEU A 549 24.76 12.25 3.85
CA LEU A 549 26.04 11.66 3.41
C LEU A 549 26.39 10.44 4.27
N PHE A 550 26.40 10.62 5.61
CA PHE A 550 26.75 9.54 6.52
C PHE A 550 25.78 8.37 6.45
N LEU A 551 24.46 8.63 6.38
CA LEU A 551 23.47 7.55 6.27
C LEU A 551 23.70 6.68 5.02
N VAL A 552 24.00 7.30 3.88
CA VAL A 552 24.27 6.57 2.63
C VAL A 552 25.57 5.79 2.74
N VAL A 553 26.62 6.40 3.28
CA VAL A 553 27.93 5.74 3.46
C VAL A 553 27.82 4.58 4.46
N GLU A 554 27.18 4.79 5.62
CA GLU A 554 26.97 3.77 6.65
C GLU A 554 26.15 2.59 6.10
N LYS A 555 25.06 2.86 5.38
CA LYS A 555 24.20 1.84 4.78
C LYS A 555 24.94 1.02 3.70
N THR A 556 25.67 1.69 2.83
CA THR A 556 26.43 1.04 1.74
C THR A 556 27.60 0.20 2.28
N ILE A 557 28.38 0.76 3.19
CA ILE A 557 29.49 0.03 3.80
C ILE A 557 29.00 -1.10 4.70
N GLY A 558 27.91 -0.87 5.45
CA GLY A 558 27.26 -1.89 6.27
C GLY A 558 26.82 -3.10 5.45
N ASN A 559 26.24 -2.88 4.27
CA ASN A 559 25.88 -3.97 3.36
C ASN A 559 27.12 -4.69 2.81
N ALA A 560 28.18 -3.97 2.44
CA ALA A 560 29.44 -4.58 2.02
C ALA A 560 30.08 -5.41 3.17
N ALA A 561 29.98 -4.93 4.41
CA ALA A 561 30.50 -5.64 5.59
C ALA A 561 29.75 -6.96 5.87
N LYS A 562 28.46 -7.07 5.50
CA LYS A 562 27.72 -8.35 5.61
C LYS A 562 28.36 -9.47 4.80
N GLY A 563 29.01 -9.15 3.66
CA GLY A 563 29.74 -10.11 2.83
C GLY A 563 31.04 -10.64 3.47
N VAL A 564 31.50 -10.03 4.55
CA VAL A 564 32.69 -10.46 5.31
C VAL A 564 32.31 -11.30 6.54
N LEU A 565 31.02 -11.38 6.88
CA LEU A 565 30.57 -12.22 7.99
C LEU A 565 30.88 -13.70 7.71
N PHE A 566 31.36 -14.39 8.74
CA PHE A 566 31.78 -15.79 8.72
C PHE A 566 33.08 -16.07 7.96
N GLU A 567 33.75 -15.05 7.40
CA GLU A 567 35.09 -15.19 6.85
C GLU A 567 36.17 -15.19 7.96
N LEU A 568 37.37 -15.65 7.64
CA LEU A 568 38.49 -15.66 8.57
C LEU A 568 38.99 -14.24 8.81
N ASN A 569 39.24 -13.85 10.10
CA ASN A 569 39.82 -12.57 10.42
C ASN A 569 41.35 -12.60 10.25
N ASP A 570 41.80 -12.63 9.02
CA ASP A 570 43.21 -12.59 8.63
C ASP A 570 43.55 -11.29 7.86
N GLU A 571 44.82 -11.12 7.55
CA GLU A 571 45.29 -9.94 6.80
C GLU A 571 44.72 -9.90 5.38
N PHE A 572 44.45 -11.04 4.76
CA PHE A 572 43.87 -11.12 3.42
C PHE A 572 42.45 -10.58 3.40
N THR A 573 41.61 -11.00 4.34
CA THR A 573 40.24 -10.53 4.48
C THR A 573 40.17 -9.03 4.79
N ARG A 574 41.02 -8.53 5.68
CA ARG A 574 41.11 -7.09 5.98
C ARG A 574 41.55 -6.26 4.78
N ASN A 575 42.55 -6.71 4.03
CA ASN A 575 42.96 -6.04 2.80
C ASN A 575 41.88 -6.06 1.72
N ASN A 576 41.14 -7.18 1.56
CA ASN A 576 40.00 -7.25 0.65
C ASN A 576 38.90 -6.26 1.01
N PHE A 577 38.56 -6.14 2.28
CA PHE A 577 37.59 -5.16 2.76
C PHE A 577 38.05 -3.73 2.46
N ASN A 578 39.30 -3.37 2.73
CA ASN A 578 39.87 -2.07 2.39
C ASN A 578 39.82 -1.80 0.87
N ASN A 579 40.13 -2.80 0.05
CA ASN A 579 40.10 -2.69 -1.41
C ASN A 579 38.70 -2.49 -1.98
N ILE A 580 37.66 -2.88 -1.25
CA ILE A 580 36.26 -2.64 -1.62
C ILE A 580 35.84 -1.20 -1.23
N ILE A 581 36.20 -0.76 -0.02
CA ILE A 581 35.69 0.51 0.55
C ILE A 581 36.44 1.73 0.04
N GLU A 582 37.76 1.67 -0.09
CA GLU A 582 38.57 2.81 -0.53
C GLU A 582 38.13 3.37 -1.90
N PRO A 583 37.89 2.57 -2.96
CA PRO A 583 37.41 3.08 -4.24
C PRO A 583 36.06 3.78 -4.15
N TYR A 584 35.14 3.25 -3.32
CA TYR A 584 33.84 3.86 -3.06
C TYR A 584 33.97 5.24 -2.39
N LEU A 585 34.81 5.37 -1.36
CA LEU A 585 35.04 6.65 -0.71
C LEU A 585 35.77 7.64 -1.63
N ARG A 586 36.65 7.17 -2.53
CA ARG A 586 37.32 7.99 -3.55
C ARG A 586 36.33 8.51 -4.59
N ASP A 587 35.33 7.71 -4.96
CA ASP A 587 34.24 8.16 -5.84
C ASP A 587 33.44 9.29 -5.18
N ILE A 588 33.05 9.12 -3.92
CA ILE A 588 32.35 10.17 -3.15
C ILE A 588 33.23 11.44 -3.04
N GLN A 589 34.53 11.29 -2.88
CA GLN A 589 35.47 12.41 -2.85
C GLN A 589 35.53 13.12 -4.21
N ALA A 590 35.60 12.39 -5.31
CA ALA A 590 35.57 12.92 -6.68
C ALA A 590 34.29 13.66 -6.96
N ARG A 591 33.15 13.18 -6.44
CA ARG A 591 31.82 13.77 -6.52
C ARG A 591 31.56 14.85 -5.45
N ARG A 592 32.61 15.32 -4.76
CA ARG A 592 32.59 16.44 -3.81
C ARG A 592 31.79 16.19 -2.50
N GLY A 593 31.50 14.93 -2.15
CA GLY A 593 30.81 14.59 -0.90
C GLY A 593 31.72 14.73 0.32
N ILE A 594 32.97 14.34 0.18
CA ILE A 594 33.98 14.40 1.23
C ILE A 594 35.23 15.12 0.72
N THR A 595 35.97 15.75 1.64
CA THR A 595 37.26 16.41 1.33
C THR A 595 38.43 15.47 1.53
N ASP A 596 38.32 14.57 2.50
CA ASP A 596 39.37 13.62 2.86
C ASP A 596 38.76 12.43 3.62
N PHE A 597 39.44 11.28 3.57
CA PHE A 597 39.03 10.09 4.32
C PHE A 597 40.24 9.24 4.71
N LEU A 598 40.08 8.41 5.72
CA LEU A 598 41.05 7.40 6.15
C LEU A 598 40.29 6.14 6.58
N VAL A 599 40.68 4.99 6.05
CA VAL A 599 40.19 3.68 6.47
C VAL A 599 41.31 2.98 7.25
N VAL A 600 41.03 2.55 8.46
CA VAL A 600 41.89 1.77 9.32
C VAL A 600 41.26 0.42 9.56
N CYS A 601 41.81 -0.62 8.95
CA CYS A 601 41.40 -1.99 9.13
C CYS A 601 42.64 -2.89 8.99
N ASP A 602 43.51 -2.84 10.00
CA ASP A 602 44.77 -3.56 10.01
C ASP A 602 45.06 -4.18 11.40
N SER A 603 46.29 -4.56 11.67
CA SER A 603 46.66 -5.17 12.94
C SER A 603 46.66 -4.18 14.12
N SER A 604 46.53 -2.87 13.89
CA SER A 604 46.49 -1.87 14.97
C SER A 604 45.15 -1.85 15.68
N ASN A 605 44.04 -2.04 14.96
CA ASN A 605 42.68 -2.11 15.51
C ASN A 605 42.11 -3.54 15.57
N ASN A 606 42.69 -4.51 14.86
CA ASN A 606 42.36 -5.93 14.98
C ASN A 606 43.49 -6.66 15.72
N THR A 607 43.63 -6.41 17.03
CA THR A 607 44.58 -7.07 17.90
C THR A 607 44.23 -8.56 18.10
N ARG A 608 45.19 -9.35 18.65
CA ARG A 608 44.90 -10.77 18.95
C ARG A 608 43.70 -10.95 19.87
N GLU A 609 43.47 -10.04 20.82
CA GLU A 609 42.34 -10.07 21.72
C GLU A 609 40.99 -9.83 20.98
N VAL A 610 40.96 -8.97 19.95
CA VAL A 610 39.82 -8.72 19.10
C VAL A 610 39.54 -9.96 18.24
N ILE A 611 40.56 -10.57 17.65
CA ILE A 611 40.44 -11.78 16.86
C ILE A 611 39.97 -12.96 17.73
N ASP A 612 40.50 -13.11 18.95
CA ASP A 612 40.11 -14.17 19.89
C ASP A 612 38.62 -14.03 20.35
N ARG A 613 38.04 -12.82 20.28
CA ARG A 613 36.62 -12.57 20.51
C ARG A 613 35.74 -12.78 19.27
N ASN A 614 36.30 -13.22 18.16
CA ASN A 614 35.64 -13.33 16.84
C ASN A 614 35.07 -11.98 16.33
N GLU A 615 35.76 -10.88 16.65
CA GLU A 615 35.40 -9.53 16.25
C GLU A 615 36.25 -9.06 15.09
N PHE A 616 35.63 -8.30 14.16
CA PHE A 616 36.33 -7.60 13.07
C PHE A 616 36.04 -6.11 13.23
N VAL A 617 37.11 -5.30 13.31
CA VAL A 617 37.00 -3.85 13.54
C VAL A 617 37.55 -3.09 12.35
N ALA A 618 36.73 -2.23 11.75
CA ALA A 618 37.16 -1.26 10.76
C ALA A 618 36.75 0.14 11.21
N GLU A 619 37.67 1.09 11.21
CA GLU A 619 37.43 2.48 11.54
C GLU A 619 37.52 3.34 10.27
N ILE A 620 36.47 4.13 10.01
CA ILE A 620 36.37 4.96 8.81
C ILE A 620 36.23 6.41 9.23
N TYR A 621 37.29 7.19 9.01
CA TYR A 621 37.33 8.62 9.30
C TYR A 621 36.98 9.41 8.05
N ILE A 622 35.98 10.31 8.14
CA ILE A 622 35.50 11.08 7.02
C ILE A 622 35.48 12.58 7.36
N LYS A 623 36.01 13.40 6.47
CA LYS A 623 35.88 14.85 6.51
C LYS A 623 34.82 15.30 5.50
N PRO A 624 33.57 15.60 5.92
CA PRO A 624 32.48 15.96 5.00
C PRO A 624 32.70 17.35 4.37
N SER A 625 32.23 17.53 3.16
CA SER A 625 32.11 18.85 2.53
C SER A 625 30.96 19.62 3.18
N ARG A 626 31.17 20.93 3.42
CA ARG A 626 30.16 21.80 4.06
C ARG A 626 29.46 22.67 3.04
N SER A 627 28.16 22.91 3.23
CA SER A 627 27.37 23.89 2.47
C SER A 627 27.76 25.33 2.85
N ILE A 628 27.64 26.25 1.90
CA ILE A 628 27.84 27.69 2.14
C ILE A 628 26.52 28.26 2.65
N ASN A 629 26.47 28.75 3.88
CA ASN A 629 25.30 29.35 4.49
C ASN A 629 25.40 30.87 4.61
N PHE A 630 26.61 31.44 4.62
CA PHE A 630 26.84 32.88 4.77
C PHE A 630 27.80 33.37 3.67
N ILE A 631 27.42 34.40 2.98
CA ILE A 631 28.21 35.08 1.94
C ILE A 631 28.36 36.53 2.35
N THR A 632 29.61 36.97 2.57
CA THR A 632 29.92 38.37 2.80
C THR A 632 30.47 38.97 1.49
N LEU A 633 29.78 39.94 0.97
CA LEU A 633 30.22 40.71 -0.20
C LEU A 633 30.64 42.12 0.25
N THR A 634 31.90 42.48 0.00
CA THR A 634 32.43 43.79 0.33
C THR A 634 32.62 44.56 -0.98
N PHE A 635 31.88 45.62 -1.14
CA PHE A 635 32.04 46.56 -2.28
C PHE A 635 32.85 47.74 -1.80
N VAL A 636 33.98 47.98 -2.45
CA VAL A 636 34.86 49.12 -2.16
C VAL A 636 34.78 50.12 -3.30
N ALA A 637 34.24 51.30 -3.06
CA ALA A 637 34.25 52.40 -4.00
C ALA A 637 35.58 53.11 -3.91
N THR A 638 36.35 53.16 -5.01
CA THR A 638 37.64 53.86 -5.09
C THR A 638 37.48 55.15 -5.86
N ARG A 639 38.35 56.11 -5.56
CA ARG A 639 38.44 57.39 -6.35
C ARG A 639 39.07 57.11 -7.70
N THR A 640 38.68 57.91 -8.71
CA THR A 640 39.27 57.84 -10.05
C THR A 640 40.77 58.14 -9.97
N GLY A 641 41.63 57.20 -10.41
CA GLY A 641 43.09 57.32 -10.38
C GLY A 641 43.82 56.54 -9.32
N VAL A 642 43.17 55.82 -8.43
CA VAL A 642 43.80 54.89 -7.46
C VAL A 642 43.94 53.50 -8.09
N SER A 643 45.14 52.90 -8.08
CA SER A 643 45.33 51.53 -8.58
C SER A 643 44.69 50.53 -7.62
N PHE A 644 44.07 49.47 -8.16
CA PHE A 644 43.47 48.40 -7.30
C PHE A 644 44.45 47.68 -6.39
N GLU A 645 45.75 47.71 -6.71
CA GLU A 645 46.82 47.11 -5.88
C GLU A 645 47.04 47.87 -4.55
N GLU A 646 46.68 49.17 -4.49
CA GLU A 646 46.77 49.99 -3.28
C GLU A 646 45.59 49.79 -2.32
N VAL A 647 44.45 49.28 -2.83
CA VAL A 647 43.20 49.13 -2.08
C VAL A 647 43.04 47.72 -1.47
N ILE A 648 43.78 46.74 -1.96
CA ILE A 648 43.72 45.37 -1.46
C ILE A 648 44.65 45.27 -0.21
N PRO A 649 44.06 45.11 1.01
CA PRO A 649 44.90 44.92 2.18
C PRO A 649 45.65 43.58 2.03
N ARG A 650 46.97 43.60 2.10
CA ARG A 650 47.79 42.38 2.19
C ARG A 650 47.32 41.61 3.43
N ARG A 651 46.62 40.47 3.25
CA ARG A 651 46.37 39.55 4.31
C ARG A 651 47.71 38.88 4.70
N THR A 652 48.25 39.28 5.85
CA THR A 652 49.33 38.57 6.54
C THR A 652 48.76 37.31 7.18
#